data_0f0a127f08cd399948354e4405eb6503
#
_entry.id   0f0a127f08cd399948354e4405eb6503
#
_cell.length_a   1.000
_cell.length_b   1.000
_cell.length_c   1.000
_cell.angle_alpha   90.00
_cell.angle_beta   90.00
_cell.angle_gamma   90.00
#
_symmetry.space_group_name_H-M   'P 1'
#
loop_
_entity.id
_entity.type
_entity.pdbx_description
1 polymer ?
#
loop_
_entity_poly.entity_id
_entity_poly.type
_entity_poly.pdbx_seq_one_letter_code
_entity_poly.pdbx_strand_id
1 'polypeptide(L)'
;MRFPPAFLDEIRDRVPISSVIASRVSWDRKKTNASKGDYWACCPFHGEKSPSFHCEDRKGRYHCFGCGVSGDHFRFLTELEGLSFPEAVERVAGMAGVAMPARDDQQERREQQRASLTDVMEMATRWFQERLQGPEGAKARAYLRDRGLTSVTQQTFRLGYAPESRNALKEFLASKGITKDQIEACGLVRHGDDIAVSYDYFRDRIMFPIEDRQGRVIAFGGRALSSDALAKYMNSPDTELFHKGNVLYNFARARKAQGREGTIIAVEGYMDAIALSQAGFENVVAPLGTALTENQLELLWRMTGEPVLCFDGDKAGLKAAWRAADLALPLVQAGKTVRFALLAEGKDPDDLVRTEGPDAFSKVLSEARPLADLIWMRETSGGVFDTPEKRAELEKTLREATSRIKDESVRFHYQQEMRERVQVFFGSTRAARGERGDFRKGGQQWRGGPADGRMAFSDSLTRSALVKGGAMPIREAAIMVALISHPTLIEENYDLIEMLDLSNPRLVQLHAALLDALAHDAAGDRDSLLDVVREAGLEPVWQEATELVRRVRDWTALEDAALDDARDAFAQALHLHRSQRTLHKELKAAEIALASESTEENFMRLLDIQSQFRDMQATEALIEGFGVQSGRAGRN
;
A
#
# COMPACT_ATOMS: atom_id res chain seq x y z
N MET A 1 6.42 -4.03 -35.24
CA MET A 1 7.81 -4.54 -35.26
C MET A 1 8.57 -4.06 -34.03
N ARG A 2 9.18 -4.94 -33.26
CA ARG A 2 10.01 -4.58 -32.11
C ARG A 2 11.46 -4.93 -32.44
N PHE A 3 12.29 -3.94 -32.66
CA PHE A 3 13.71 -4.16 -32.94
C PHE A 3 14.46 -4.55 -31.67
N PRO A 4 15.48 -5.45 -31.74
CA PRO A 4 16.32 -5.77 -30.59
C PRO A 4 17.02 -4.51 -30.06
N PRO A 5 17.07 -4.28 -28.73
CA PRO A 5 17.76 -3.12 -28.16
C PRO A 5 19.20 -2.99 -28.62
N ALA A 6 19.95 -4.11 -28.65
CA ALA A 6 21.33 -4.14 -29.12
C ALA A 6 21.48 -3.65 -30.58
N PHE A 7 20.53 -3.95 -31.46
CA PHE A 7 20.53 -3.45 -32.83
C PHE A 7 20.31 -1.93 -32.89
N LEU A 8 19.35 -1.43 -32.07
CA LEU A 8 19.07 0.00 -32.00
C LEU A 8 20.28 0.77 -31.45
N ASP A 9 20.98 0.22 -30.48
CA ASP A 9 22.18 0.81 -29.91
C ASP A 9 23.32 0.78 -30.93
N GLU A 10 23.52 -0.33 -31.64
CA GLU A 10 24.55 -0.45 -32.67
C GLU A 10 24.39 0.61 -33.78
N ILE A 11 23.18 0.82 -34.30
CA ILE A 11 22.97 1.82 -35.36
C ILE A 11 23.07 3.26 -34.85
N ARG A 12 22.76 3.52 -33.56
CA ARG A 12 23.00 4.82 -32.92
C ARG A 12 24.47 5.12 -32.77
N ASP A 13 25.27 4.13 -32.35
CA ASP A 13 26.69 4.29 -32.09
C ASP A 13 27.47 4.51 -33.39
N ARG A 14 26.99 3.96 -34.51
CA ARG A 14 27.66 4.09 -35.83
C ARG A 14 27.32 5.38 -36.56
N VAL A 15 26.19 6.02 -36.27
CA VAL A 15 25.73 7.24 -36.95
C VAL A 15 25.72 8.41 -35.97
N PRO A 16 26.60 9.42 -36.14
CA PRO A 16 26.52 10.63 -35.36
C PRO A 16 25.12 11.28 -35.53
N ILE A 17 24.48 11.68 -34.43
CA ILE A 17 23.16 12.29 -34.49
C ILE A 17 23.17 13.59 -35.32
N SER A 18 24.28 14.31 -35.31
CA SER A 18 24.48 15.50 -36.15
C SER A 18 24.33 15.21 -37.64
N SER A 19 24.72 14.00 -38.11
CA SER A 19 24.59 13.58 -39.52
C SER A 19 23.13 13.34 -39.90
N VAL A 20 22.30 12.85 -38.99
CA VAL A 20 20.85 12.67 -39.20
C VAL A 20 20.17 14.05 -39.29
N ILE A 21 20.53 14.95 -38.39
CA ILE A 21 19.94 16.26 -38.23
C ILE A 21 20.39 17.25 -39.35
N ALA A 22 21.62 17.10 -39.85
CA ALA A 22 22.22 17.99 -40.87
C ALA A 22 21.40 18.11 -42.15
N SER A 23 20.55 17.11 -42.47
CA SER A 23 19.64 17.21 -43.64
C SER A 23 18.54 18.24 -43.48
N ARG A 24 18.28 18.73 -42.27
CA ARG A 24 17.14 19.62 -41.93
C ARG A 24 17.54 20.94 -41.27
N VAL A 25 18.79 21.09 -40.84
CA VAL A 25 19.28 22.30 -40.18
C VAL A 25 20.62 22.73 -40.74
N SER A 26 20.89 24.03 -40.69
CA SER A 26 22.21 24.60 -40.98
C SER A 26 22.89 24.95 -39.67
N TRP A 27 24.08 24.35 -39.46
CA TRP A 27 24.83 24.55 -38.23
C TRP A 27 25.38 25.98 -38.10
N ASP A 28 25.23 26.58 -36.93
CA ASP A 28 25.78 27.90 -36.63
C ASP A 28 27.33 27.80 -36.50
N ARG A 29 28.02 28.53 -37.37
CA ARG A 29 29.52 28.46 -37.45
C ARG A 29 30.22 29.00 -36.20
N LYS A 30 29.57 29.89 -35.43
CA LYS A 30 30.19 30.52 -34.25
C LYS A 30 30.00 29.72 -32.97
N LYS A 31 28.87 29.04 -32.84
CA LYS A 31 28.55 28.24 -31.65
C LYS A 31 28.95 26.78 -31.78
N THR A 32 29.06 26.24 -32.97
CA THR A 32 29.37 24.84 -33.23
C THR A 32 30.85 24.55 -33.02
N ASN A 33 31.15 23.44 -32.30
CA ASN A 33 32.48 22.89 -32.17
C ASN A 33 32.49 21.43 -32.67
N ALA A 34 32.67 21.28 -33.98
CA ALA A 34 32.62 19.97 -34.64
C ALA A 34 33.70 18.98 -34.12
N SER A 35 34.88 19.48 -33.67
CA SER A 35 35.93 18.60 -33.11
C SER A 35 35.55 17.95 -31.78
N LYS A 36 34.59 18.54 -31.08
CA LYS A 36 34.01 17.99 -29.84
C LYS A 36 32.69 17.26 -30.05
N GLY A 37 32.14 17.26 -31.28
CA GLY A 37 30.81 16.71 -31.57
C GLY A 37 29.66 17.56 -31.00
N ASP A 38 29.86 18.85 -30.87
CA ASP A 38 28.95 19.82 -30.26
C ASP A 38 28.41 20.79 -31.36
N TYR A 39 27.14 20.71 -31.66
CA TYR A 39 26.53 21.40 -32.78
C TYR A 39 25.34 22.26 -32.34
N TRP A 40 25.26 23.46 -32.90
CA TRP A 40 24.19 24.44 -32.62
C TRP A 40 23.51 24.90 -33.90
N ALA A 41 22.19 25.00 -33.85
CA ALA A 41 21.38 25.51 -34.99
C ALA A 41 20.13 26.24 -34.52
N CYS A 42 19.46 26.93 -35.44
CA CYS A 42 18.06 27.33 -35.23
C CYS A 42 17.17 26.09 -35.21
N CYS A 43 16.21 26.05 -34.30
CA CYS A 43 15.38 24.88 -34.09
C CYS A 43 14.45 24.61 -35.27
N PRO A 44 14.42 23.39 -35.82
CA PRO A 44 13.52 23.04 -36.90
C PRO A 44 12.06 22.79 -36.46
N PHE A 45 11.81 22.67 -35.16
CA PHE A 45 10.46 22.42 -34.62
C PHE A 45 9.68 23.69 -34.27
N HIS A 46 10.39 24.82 -34.07
CA HIS A 46 9.76 26.13 -33.91
C HIS A 46 10.60 27.19 -34.64
N GLY A 47 9.96 28.10 -35.29
CA GLY A 47 10.67 29.17 -36.06
C GLY A 47 11.40 30.15 -35.12
N GLU A 48 12.73 30.23 -35.23
CA GLU A 48 13.56 31.15 -34.45
C GLU A 48 14.69 31.77 -35.30
N LYS A 49 15.21 32.92 -34.85
CA LYS A 49 16.32 33.61 -35.53
C LYS A 49 17.67 33.46 -34.85
N SER A 50 17.68 32.95 -33.61
CA SER A 50 18.89 32.74 -32.81
C SER A 50 19.08 31.26 -32.48
N PRO A 51 20.27 30.68 -32.64
CA PRO A 51 20.49 29.25 -32.40
C PRO A 51 20.25 28.85 -30.94
N SER A 52 19.19 28.08 -30.70
CA SER A 52 18.85 27.48 -29.40
C SER A 52 18.75 25.95 -29.43
N PHE A 53 18.83 25.38 -30.61
CA PHE A 53 18.82 23.93 -30.80
C PHE A 53 20.25 23.38 -30.69
N HIS A 54 20.47 22.51 -29.70
CA HIS A 54 21.76 21.92 -29.39
C HIS A 54 21.74 20.41 -29.68
N CYS A 55 22.80 19.92 -30.30
CA CYS A 55 22.98 18.52 -30.64
C CYS A 55 24.38 18.05 -30.21
N GLU A 56 24.48 16.95 -29.49
CA GLU A 56 25.74 16.40 -28.98
C GLU A 56 25.93 14.95 -29.45
N ASP A 57 26.88 14.72 -30.35
CA ASP A 57 27.15 13.40 -30.93
C ASP A 57 27.56 12.36 -29.87
N ARG A 58 28.37 12.75 -28.88
CA ARG A 58 28.81 11.84 -27.80
C ARG A 58 27.68 11.29 -26.98
N LYS A 59 26.60 12.04 -26.83
CA LYS A 59 25.40 11.63 -26.08
C LYS A 59 24.32 11.04 -26.98
N GLY A 60 24.45 11.18 -28.30
CA GLY A 60 23.44 10.77 -29.26
C GLY A 60 22.09 11.44 -29.06
N ARG A 61 22.10 12.70 -28.59
CA ARG A 61 20.88 13.44 -28.23
C ARG A 61 20.88 14.88 -28.72
N TYR A 62 19.68 15.38 -28.97
CA TYR A 62 19.43 16.82 -29.17
C TYR A 62 18.53 17.38 -28.09
N HIS A 63 18.65 18.69 -27.86
CA HIS A 63 17.78 19.46 -26.97
C HIS A 63 17.63 20.90 -27.49
N CYS A 64 16.43 21.43 -27.52
CA CYS A 64 16.17 22.82 -27.80
C CYS A 64 15.90 23.61 -26.53
N PHE A 65 16.74 24.60 -26.24
CA PHE A 65 16.58 25.46 -25.06
C PHE A 65 15.44 26.49 -25.24
N GLY A 66 14.91 26.67 -26.47
CA GLY A 66 13.79 27.57 -26.75
C GLY A 66 12.42 26.94 -26.50
N CYS A 67 12.17 25.77 -27.09
CA CYS A 67 10.87 25.07 -26.97
C CYS A 67 10.88 23.82 -26.12
N GLY A 68 12.04 23.40 -25.56
CA GLY A 68 12.15 22.23 -24.67
C GLY A 68 12.11 20.87 -25.38
N VAL A 69 11.95 20.81 -26.72
CA VAL A 69 11.96 19.54 -27.46
C VAL A 69 13.32 18.85 -27.31
N SER A 70 13.32 17.55 -27.09
CA SER A 70 14.53 16.75 -26.95
C SER A 70 14.30 15.31 -27.41
N GLY A 71 15.36 14.64 -27.89
CA GLY A 71 15.22 13.29 -28.38
C GLY A 71 16.54 12.68 -28.86
N ASP A 72 16.41 11.51 -29.50
CA ASP A 72 17.47 10.78 -30.18
C ASP A 72 17.27 10.79 -31.72
N HIS A 73 18.08 10.04 -32.44
CA HIS A 73 18.02 9.86 -33.88
C HIS A 73 16.61 9.54 -34.39
N PHE A 74 15.96 8.57 -33.75
CA PHE A 74 14.67 8.06 -34.19
C PHE A 74 13.56 9.07 -33.89
N ARG A 75 13.59 9.67 -32.72
CA ARG A 75 12.62 10.65 -32.31
C ARG A 75 12.67 11.91 -33.19
N PHE A 76 13.86 12.33 -33.61
CA PHE A 76 14.00 13.42 -34.56
C PHE A 76 13.29 13.14 -35.88
N LEU A 77 13.51 11.94 -36.45
CA LEU A 77 12.88 11.56 -37.71
C LEU A 77 11.37 11.35 -37.61
N THR A 78 10.90 10.79 -36.51
CA THR A 78 9.45 10.57 -36.29
C THR A 78 8.70 11.89 -36.05
N GLU A 79 9.25 12.81 -35.26
CA GLU A 79 8.57 14.06 -34.90
C GLU A 79 8.68 15.13 -35.99
N LEU A 80 9.80 15.22 -36.67
CA LEU A 80 10.03 16.26 -37.68
C LEU A 80 9.62 15.81 -39.08
N GLU A 81 9.93 14.58 -39.46
CA GLU A 81 9.65 14.07 -40.83
C GLU A 81 8.35 13.27 -40.92
N GLY A 82 7.70 12.98 -39.78
CA GLY A 82 6.46 12.20 -39.72
C GLY A 82 6.64 10.72 -40.07
N LEU A 83 7.88 10.21 -40.05
CA LEU A 83 8.15 8.81 -40.33
C LEU A 83 7.62 7.94 -39.20
N SER A 84 7.13 6.75 -39.54
CA SER A 84 6.89 5.72 -38.51
C SER A 84 8.21 5.28 -37.88
N PHE A 85 8.15 4.77 -36.65
CA PHE A 85 9.35 4.29 -35.97
C PHE A 85 10.13 3.23 -36.78
N PRO A 86 9.50 2.22 -37.44
CA PRO A 86 10.22 1.30 -38.31
C PRO A 86 10.95 1.98 -39.48
N GLU A 87 10.32 2.95 -40.15
CA GLU A 87 10.95 3.70 -41.25
C GLU A 87 12.13 4.55 -40.76
N ALA A 88 12.01 5.17 -39.58
CA ALA A 88 13.10 5.89 -38.96
C ALA A 88 14.29 4.95 -38.63
N VAL A 89 14.02 3.75 -38.11
CA VAL A 89 15.04 2.73 -37.83
C VAL A 89 15.72 2.25 -39.12
N GLU A 90 14.94 1.97 -40.18
CA GLU A 90 15.47 1.57 -41.48
C GLU A 90 16.39 2.64 -42.07
N ARG A 91 16.02 3.90 -41.97
CA ARG A 91 16.82 5.03 -42.46
C ARG A 91 18.15 5.17 -41.72
N VAL A 92 18.11 5.10 -40.38
CA VAL A 92 19.34 5.16 -39.57
C VAL A 92 20.22 3.93 -39.81
N ALA A 93 19.64 2.73 -39.95
CA ALA A 93 20.36 1.50 -40.29
C ALA A 93 21.03 1.60 -41.67
N GLY A 94 20.34 2.18 -42.67
CA GLY A 94 20.92 2.47 -43.99
C GLY A 94 22.11 3.43 -43.90
N MET A 95 22.02 4.48 -43.09
CA MET A 95 23.11 5.42 -42.82
C MET A 95 24.29 4.75 -42.09
N ALA A 96 24.00 3.83 -41.18
CA ALA A 96 25.00 3.06 -40.44
C ALA A 96 25.69 1.97 -41.27
N GLY A 97 25.15 1.65 -42.45
CA GLY A 97 25.62 0.49 -43.25
C GLY A 97 25.35 -0.85 -42.55
N VAL A 98 24.37 -0.92 -41.70
CA VAL A 98 23.97 -2.14 -40.94
C VAL A 98 22.75 -2.74 -41.61
N ALA A 99 22.82 -4.05 -41.94
CA ALA A 99 21.67 -4.74 -42.49
C ALA A 99 20.52 -4.82 -41.47
N MET A 100 19.31 -4.55 -41.91
CA MET A 100 18.12 -4.74 -41.08
C MET A 100 18.07 -6.18 -40.56
N PRO A 101 17.66 -6.41 -39.31
CA PRO A 101 17.45 -7.75 -38.81
C PRO A 101 16.50 -8.50 -39.76
N ALA A 102 16.84 -9.76 -40.06
CA ALA A 102 15.97 -10.59 -40.89
C ALA A 102 14.54 -10.55 -40.31
N ARG A 103 13.56 -10.31 -41.18
CA ARG A 103 12.14 -10.38 -40.79
C ARG A 103 11.87 -11.77 -40.25
N ASP A 104 11.43 -11.87 -39.01
CA ASP A 104 10.91 -13.12 -38.49
C ASP A 104 9.48 -13.28 -39.01
N ASP A 105 9.36 -13.88 -40.20
CA ASP A 105 8.06 -14.18 -40.82
C ASP A 105 7.16 -14.97 -39.87
N GLN A 106 7.74 -15.72 -38.95
CA GLN A 106 7.00 -16.47 -37.94
C GLN A 106 6.40 -15.55 -36.87
N GLN A 107 7.13 -14.50 -36.48
CA GLN A 107 6.64 -13.50 -35.53
C GLN A 107 5.54 -12.63 -36.18
N GLU A 108 5.71 -12.21 -37.43
CA GLU A 108 4.68 -11.46 -38.15
C GLU A 108 3.39 -12.28 -38.36
N ARG A 109 3.51 -13.57 -38.69
CA ARG A 109 2.34 -14.48 -38.76
C ARG A 109 1.66 -14.63 -37.41
N ARG A 110 2.41 -14.77 -36.32
CA ARG A 110 1.84 -14.82 -34.97
C ARG A 110 1.13 -13.52 -34.58
N GLU A 111 1.72 -12.36 -34.89
CA GLU A 111 1.08 -11.06 -34.63
C GLU A 111 -0.20 -10.88 -35.45
N GLN A 112 -0.21 -11.26 -36.72
CA GLN A 112 -1.41 -11.27 -37.59
C GLN A 112 -2.48 -12.24 -37.09
N GLN A 113 -2.09 -13.45 -36.67
CA GLN A 113 -2.99 -14.42 -36.08
C GLN A 113 -3.61 -13.89 -34.80
N ARG A 114 -2.81 -13.31 -33.88
CA ARG A 114 -3.31 -12.68 -32.65
C ARG A 114 -4.24 -11.50 -32.92
N ALA A 115 -3.97 -10.68 -33.92
CA ALA A 115 -4.86 -9.59 -34.32
C ALA A 115 -6.21 -10.14 -34.79
N SER A 116 -6.19 -11.19 -35.63
CA SER A 116 -7.41 -11.88 -36.09
C SER A 116 -8.20 -12.50 -34.94
N LEU A 117 -7.54 -13.13 -33.94
CA LEU A 117 -8.21 -13.70 -32.76
C LEU A 117 -8.83 -12.61 -31.85
N THR A 118 -8.18 -11.45 -31.70
CA THR A 118 -8.78 -10.32 -30.96
C THR A 118 -10.01 -9.75 -31.64
N ASP A 119 -10.07 -9.77 -32.97
CA ASP A 119 -11.29 -9.38 -33.71
C ASP A 119 -12.45 -10.35 -33.45
N VAL A 120 -12.17 -11.65 -33.36
CA VAL A 120 -13.16 -12.65 -32.96
C VAL A 120 -13.66 -12.41 -31.53
N MET A 121 -12.76 -12.14 -30.60
CA MET A 121 -13.13 -11.83 -29.22
C MET A 121 -13.99 -10.55 -29.11
N GLU A 122 -13.69 -9.55 -29.92
CA GLU A 122 -14.47 -8.32 -30.00
C GLU A 122 -15.90 -8.57 -30.56
N MET A 123 -16.02 -9.41 -31.60
CA MET A 123 -17.33 -9.83 -32.13
C MET A 123 -18.13 -10.60 -31.08
N ALA A 124 -17.51 -11.54 -30.38
CA ALA A 124 -18.14 -12.26 -29.28
C ALA A 124 -18.60 -11.33 -28.16
N THR A 125 -17.78 -10.31 -27.80
CA THR A 125 -18.12 -9.31 -26.79
C THR A 125 -19.38 -8.56 -27.17
N ARG A 126 -19.45 -8.02 -28.38
CA ARG A 126 -20.64 -7.31 -28.89
C ARG A 126 -21.88 -8.21 -28.90
N TRP A 127 -21.73 -9.44 -29.33
CA TRP A 127 -22.83 -10.40 -29.32
C TRP A 127 -23.34 -10.66 -27.90
N PHE A 128 -22.47 -10.87 -26.90
CA PHE A 128 -22.89 -11.04 -25.51
C PHE A 128 -23.58 -9.78 -24.95
N GLN A 129 -23.09 -8.58 -25.32
CA GLN A 129 -23.75 -7.32 -24.94
C GLN A 129 -25.16 -7.21 -25.55
N GLU A 130 -25.33 -7.56 -26.81
CA GLU A 130 -26.64 -7.62 -27.48
C GLU A 130 -27.58 -8.61 -26.81
N ARG A 131 -27.09 -9.81 -26.45
CA ARG A 131 -27.89 -10.81 -25.72
C ARG A 131 -28.32 -10.33 -24.35
N LEU A 132 -27.46 -9.57 -23.64
CA LEU A 132 -27.83 -8.96 -22.36
C LEU A 132 -29.00 -7.97 -22.54
N GLN A 133 -29.01 -7.17 -23.61
CA GLN A 133 -30.07 -6.19 -23.86
C GLN A 133 -31.32 -6.81 -24.46
N GLY A 134 -31.20 -7.98 -25.09
CA GLY A 134 -32.32 -8.72 -25.69
C GLY A 134 -33.29 -9.34 -24.66
N PRO A 135 -34.38 -9.97 -25.15
CA PRO A 135 -35.34 -10.61 -24.26
C PRO A 135 -34.73 -11.72 -23.40
N GLU A 136 -33.78 -12.46 -23.93
CA GLU A 136 -33.08 -13.57 -23.25
C GLU A 136 -32.30 -13.10 -22.02
N GLY A 137 -31.81 -11.86 -22.04
CA GLY A 137 -31.03 -11.27 -20.96
C GLY A 137 -31.85 -10.74 -19.76
N ALA A 138 -33.17 -10.91 -19.74
CA ALA A 138 -34.02 -10.33 -18.70
C ALA A 138 -33.62 -10.75 -17.28
N LYS A 139 -33.31 -12.04 -17.07
CA LYS A 139 -32.83 -12.59 -15.79
C LYS A 139 -31.46 -12.01 -15.40
N ALA A 140 -30.55 -11.88 -16.37
CA ALA A 140 -29.23 -11.29 -16.13
C ALA A 140 -29.31 -9.81 -15.76
N ARG A 141 -30.17 -9.03 -16.49
CA ARG A 141 -30.42 -7.62 -16.15
C ARG A 141 -31.04 -7.43 -14.77
N ALA A 142 -31.99 -8.30 -14.39
CA ALA A 142 -32.58 -8.28 -13.04
C ALA A 142 -31.49 -8.49 -11.99
N TYR A 143 -30.66 -9.51 -12.14
CA TYR A 143 -29.54 -9.78 -11.25
C TYR A 143 -28.58 -8.59 -11.11
N LEU A 144 -28.15 -7.99 -12.25
CA LEU A 144 -27.24 -6.84 -12.22
C LEU A 144 -27.86 -5.62 -11.54
N ARG A 145 -29.16 -5.40 -11.74
CA ARG A 145 -29.89 -4.33 -11.03
C ARG A 145 -30.00 -4.61 -9.53
N ASP A 146 -30.27 -5.85 -9.13
CA ASP A 146 -30.38 -6.23 -7.71
C ASP A 146 -29.01 -6.09 -7.00
N ARG A 147 -27.90 -6.22 -7.75
CA ARG A 147 -26.54 -5.90 -7.30
C ARG A 147 -26.21 -4.41 -7.37
N GLY A 148 -27.16 -3.55 -7.75
CA GLY A 148 -26.96 -2.09 -7.77
C GLY A 148 -26.14 -1.57 -8.95
N LEU A 149 -25.80 -2.39 -9.97
CA LEU A 149 -25.01 -1.94 -11.10
C LEU A 149 -25.84 -1.11 -12.09
N THR A 150 -25.46 0.16 -12.27
CA THR A 150 -26.13 1.08 -13.20
C THR A 150 -25.91 0.65 -14.66
N SER A 151 -26.80 1.11 -15.55
CA SER A 151 -26.66 0.86 -16.99
C SER A 151 -25.37 1.47 -17.55
N VAL A 152 -24.92 2.61 -17.03
CA VAL A 152 -23.64 3.24 -17.40
C VAL A 152 -22.48 2.33 -17.02
N THR A 153 -22.46 1.78 -15.82
CA THR A 153 -21.43 0.83 -15.37
C THR A 153 -21.43 -0.43 -16.21
N GLN A 154 -22.60 -1.01 -16.49
CA GLN A 154 -22.73 -2.19 -17.35
C GLN A 154 -22.16 -1.95 -18.74
N GLN A 155 -22.39 -0.78 -19.33
CA GLN A 155 -21.82 -0.39 -20.62
C GLN A 155 -20.30 -0.14 -20.53
N THR A 156 -19.85 0.56 -19.50
CA THR A 156 -18.42 0.86 -19.28
C THR A 156 -17.59 -0.43 -19.17
N PHE A 157 -18.09 -1.41 -18.43
CA PHE A 157 -17.46 -2.73 -18.29
C PHE A 157 -17.87 -3.72 -19.36
N ARG A 158 -18.70 -3.29 -20.32
CA ARG A 158 -19.11 -4.09 -21.49
C ARG A 158 -19.73 -5.43 -21.09
N LEU A 159 -20.50 -5.43 -19.99
CA LEU A 159 -21.11 -6.66 -19.49
C LEU A 159 -22.05 -7.27 -20.52
N GLY A 160 -22.05 -8.59 -20.58
CA GLY A 160 -22.84 -9.35 -21.53
C GLY A 160 -23.61 -10.49 -20.88
N TYR A 161 -24.32 -11.25 -21.71
CA TYR A 161 -25.02 -12.47 -21.30
C TYR A 161 -24.79 -13.57 -22.31
N ALA A 162 -24.40 -14.74 -21.84
CA ALA A 162 -24.35 -15.98 -22.60
C ALA A 162 -25.64 -16.75 -22.36
N PRO A 163 -26.49 -16.91 -23.40
CA PRO A 163 -27.76 -17.64 -23.29
C PRO A 163 -27.57 -19.11 -22.92
N GLU A 164 -28.66 -19.74 -22.45
CA GLU A 164 -28.71 -21.18 -22.21
C GLU A 164 -28.82 -21.94 -23.52
N SER A 165 -27.78 -21.87 -24.33
CA SER A 165 -27.69 -22.56 -25.63
C SER A 165 -26.36 -23.27 -25.77
N ARG A 166 -26.36 -24.39 -26.50
CA ARG A 166 -25.12 -25.13 -26.78
C ARG A 166 -24.31 -24.54 -27.92
N ASN A 167 -24.95 -23.83 -28.86
CA ASN A 167 -24.31 -23.48 -30.11
C ASN A 167 -24.55 -22.04 -30.58
N ALA A 168 -25.30 -21.21 -29.86
CA ALA A 168 -25.75 -19.92 -30.36
C ALA A 168 -24.59 -18.95 -30.69
N LEU A 169 -23.55 -18.89 -29.86
CA LEU A 169 -22.37 -18.10 -30.18
C LEU A 169 -21.58 -18.68 -31.33
N LYS A 170 -21.34 -19.99 -31.31
CA LYS A 170 -20.62 -20.70 -32.37
C LYS A 170 -21.27 -20.48 -33.74
N GLU A 171 -22.59 -20.63 -33.82
CA GLU A 171 -23.37 -20.43 -35.08
C GLU A 171 -23.31 -18.98 -35.53
N PHE A 172 -23.42 -18.01 -34.59
CA PHE A 172 -23.25 -16.60 -34.91
C PHE A 172 -21.88 -16.30 -35.50
N LEU A 173 -20.78 -16.74 -34.87
CA LEU A 173 -19.43 -16.52 -35.36
C LEU A 173 -19.18 -17.19 -36.72
N ALA A 174 -19.65 -18.42 -36.88
CA ALA A 174 -19.58 -19.12 -38.16
C ALA A 174 -20.34 -18.37 -39.27
N SER A 175 -21.52 -17.78 -38.98
CA SER A 175 -22.28 -16.96 -39.93
C SER A 175 -21.54 -15.68 -40.36
N LYS A 176 -20.58 -15.22 -39.56
CA LYS A 176 -19.68 -14.09 -39.85
C LYS A 176 -18.40 -14.51 -40.58
N GLY A 177 -18.28 -15.79 -40.96
CA GLY A 177 -17.12 -16.31 -41.69
C GLY A 177 -15.91 -16.65 -40.81
N ILE A 178 -16.09 -16.70 -39.48
CA ILE A 178 -15.02 -17.11 -38.56
C ILE A 178 -14.85 -18.63 -38.63
N THR A 179 -13.62 -19.07 -38.79
CA THR A 179 -13.31 -20.50 -38.92
C THR A 179 -13.42 -21.23 -37.58
N LYS A 180 -13.64 -22.54 -37.64
CA LYS A 180 -13.67 -23.40 -36.45
C LYS A 180 -12.41 -23.25 -35.63
N ASP A 181 -11.24 -23.27 -36.26
CA ASP A 181 -9.94 -23.18 -35.59
C ASP A 181 -9.76 -21.85 -34.84
N GLN A 182 -10.25 -20.73 -35.39
CA GLN A 182 -10.22 -19.43 -34.72
C GLN A 182 -11.15 -19.42 -33.49
N ILE A 183 -12.36 -20.02 -33.60
CA ILE A 183 -13.30 -20.09 -32.47
C ILE A 183 -12.71 -20.94 -31.32
N GLU A 184 -12.09 -22.07 -31.66
CA GLU A 184 -11.44 -22.97 -30.72
C GLU A 184 -10.20 -22.31 -30.08
N ALA A 185 -9.36 -21.64 -30.87
CA ALA A 185 -8.18 -20.91 -30.39
C ALA A 185 -8.53 -19.76 -29.46
N CYS A 186 -9.74 -19.16 -29.60
CA CYS A 186 -10.24 -18.13 -28.65
C CYS A 186 -10.80 -18.73 -27.35
N GLY A 187 -10.90 -20.05 -27.21
CA GLY A 187 -11.49 -20.69 -26.02
C GLY A 187 -12.98 -20.41 -25.83
N LEU A 188 -13.70 -20.09 -26.90
CA LEU A 188 -15.14 -19.78 -26.88
C LEU A 188 -16.02 -21.02 -26.90
N VAL A 189 -15.46 -22.18 -27.27
CA VAL A 189 -16.14 -23.47 -27.32
C VAL A 189 -15.37 -24.54 -26.57
N ARG A 190 -16.07 -25.54 -26.07
CA ARG A 190 -15.45 -26.77 -25.58
C ARG A 190 -15.25 -27.71 -26.76
N HIS A 191 -14.05 -28.17 -26.92
CA HIS A 191 -13.62 -29.13 -27.96
C HIS A 191 -12.61 -30.11 -27.35
N GLY A 192 -12.36 -31.22 -28.01
CA GLY A 192 -11.43 -32.28 -27.61
C GLY A 192 -11.77 -33.60 -28.27
N ASP A 193 -10.88 -34.59 -28.09
CA ASP A 193 -11.02 -35.91 -28.74
C ASP A 193 -12.30 -36.66 -28.33
N ASP A 194 -12.77 -36.40 -27.09
CA ASP A 194 -14.00 -36.99 -26.54
C ASP A 194 -15.27 -36.21 -26.90
N ILE A 195 -15.16 -35.09 -27.65
CA ILE A 195 -16.28 -34.22 -28.00
C ILE A 195 -16.53 -34.25 -29.48
N ALA A 196 -17.50 -35.04 -29.90
CA ALA A 196 -17.85 -35.21 -31.32
C ALA A 196 -18.22 -33.90 -32.03
N VAL A 197 -18.89 -32.95 -31.33
CA VAL A 197 -19.26 -31.63 -31.84
C VAL A 197 -18.97 -30.60 -30.77
N SER A 198 -18.10 -29.65 -31.08
CA SER A 198 -17.78 -28.53 -30.17
C SER A 198 -19.03 -27.70 -29.83
N TYR A 199 -19.12 -27.20 -28.60
CA TYR A 199 -20.26 -26.44 -28.10
C TYR A 199 -19.80 -25.24 -27.27
N ASP A 200 -20.69 -24.23 -27.17
CA ASP A 200 -20.39 -22.98 -26.48
C ASP A 200 -19.89 -23.22 -25.06
N TYR A 201 -18.74 -22.60 -24.72
CA TYR A 201 -18.08 -22.77 -23.43
C TYR A 201 -18.89 -22.16 -22.29
N PHE A 202 -19.43 -20.94 -22.51
CA PHE A 202 -20.25 -20.21 -21.53
C PHE A 202 -21.73 -20.39 -21.85
N ARG A 203 -22.53 -20.73 -20.84
CA ARG A 203 -23.99 -20.95 -20.98
C ARG A 203 -24.67 -20.49 -19.69
N ASP A 204 -25.80 -19.81 -19.82
CA ASP A 204 -26.56 -19.18 -18.70
C ASP A 204 -25.68 -18.42 -17.73
N ARG A 205 -24.84 -17.49 -18.28
CA ARG A 205 -23.88 -16.72 -17.48
C ARG A 205 -23.86 -15.25 -17.85
N ILE A 206 -23.69 -14.39 -16.82
CA ILE A 206 -23.27 -13.01 -17.02
C ILE A 206 -21.80 -13.03 -17.43
N MET A 207 -21.49 -12.28 -18.49
CA MET A 207 -20.18 -12.25 -19.11
C MET A 207 -19.42 -10.99 -18.75
N PHE A 208 -18.18 -11.15 -18.31
CA PHE A 208 -17.23 -10.12 -17.94
C PHE A 208 -16.06 -10.17 -18.93
N PRO A 209 -15.97 -9.23 -19.89
CA PRO A 209 -14.83 -9.18 -20.80
C PRO A 209 -13.54 -8.90 -20.03
N ILE A 210 -12.51 -9.70 -20.28
CA ILE A 210 -11.17 -9.54 -19.70
C ILE A 210 -10.29 -8.90 -20.77
N GLU A 211 -9.71 -7.75 -20.44
CA GLU A 211 -8.94 -6.93 -21.37
C GLU A 211 -7.43 -7.09 -21.14
N ASP A 212 -6.66 -6.94 -22.21
CA ASP A 212 -5.21 -6.81 -22.15
C ASP A 212 -4.80 -5.39 -21.69
N ARG A 213 -3.49 -5.12 -21.63
CA ARG A 213 -2.95 -3.82 -21.22
C ARG A 213 -3.30 -2.67 -22.17
N GLN A 214 -3.75 -2.95 -23.37
CA GLN A 214 -4.20 -2.00 -24.40
C GLN A 214 -5.73 -1.80 -24.38
N GLY A 215 -6.47 -2.59 -23.60
CA GLY A 215 -7.92 -2.56 -23.53
C GLY A 215 -8.62 -3.40 -24.61
N ARG A 216 -7.91 -4.34 -25.24
CA ARG A 216 -8.49 -5.30 -26.18
C ARG A 216 -8.97 -6.52 -25.41
N VAL A 217 -10.16 -7.03 -25.75
CA VAL A 217 -10.70 -8.23 -25.09
C VAL A 217 -9.91 -9.46 -25.53
N ILE A 218 -9.44 -10.24 -24.55
CA ILE A 218 -8.62 -11.44 -24.76
C ILE A 218 -9.23 -12.69 -24.13
N ALA A 219 -10.20 -12.54 -23.23
CA ALA A 219 -10.88 -13.63 -22.52
C ALA A 219 -12.20 -13.16 -21.92
N PHE A 220 -12.91 -14.07 -21.31
CA PHE A 220 -14.13 -13.78 -20.55
C PHE A 220 -14.12 -14.47 -19.18
N GLY A 221 -14.67 -13.79 -18.17
CA GLY A 221 -15.21 -14.39 -16.97
C GLY A 221 -16.71 -14.61 -17.14
N GLY A 222 -17.26 -15.67 -16.57
CA GLY A 222 -18.68 -15.97 -16.63
C GLY A 222 -19.24 -16.32 -15.26
N ARG A 223 -20.24 -15.55 -14.75
CA ARG A 223 -20.95 -15.84 -13.51
C ARG A 223 -22.27 -16.53 -13.79
N ALA A 224 -22.47 -17.70 -13.23
CA ALA A 224 -23.71 -18.45 -13.38
C ALA A 224 -24.92 -17.71 -12.75
N LEU A 225 -26.06 -17.79 -13.41
CA LEU A 225 -27.33 -17.29 -12.91
C LEU A 225 -28.14 -18.37 -12.17
N SER A 226 -27.87 -19.65 -12.45
CA SER A 226 -28.45 -20.78 -11.72
C SER A 226 -27.67 -21.05 -10.44
N SER A 227 -28.40 -21.33 -9.33
CA SER A 227 -27.84 -21.83 -8.06
C SER A 227 -27.24 -23.23 -8.21
N ASP A 228 -27.72 -24.02 -9.16
CA ASP A 228 -27.35 -25.43 -9.35
C ASP A 228 -26.12 -25.60 -10.24
N ALA A 229 -25.52 -24.50 -10.69
CA ALA A 229 -24.34 -24.52 -11.51
C ALA A 229 -23.13 -25.07 -10.74
N LEU A 230 -22.39 -26.01 -11.34
CA LEU A 230 -21.19 -26.65 -10.75
C LEU A 230 -20.12 -25.64 -10.30
N ALA A 231 -20.07 -24.47 -10.94
CA ALA A 231 -19.17 -23.39 -10.56
C ALA A 231 -19.88 -22.04 -10.70
N LYS A 232 -19.90 -21.26 -9.59
CA LYS A 232 -20.46 -19.91 -9.57
C LYS A 232 -19.74 -19.00 -10.56
N TYR A 233 -18.42 -19.03 -10.60
CA TYR A 233 -17.59 -18.30 -11.54
C TYR A 233 -16.75 -19.25 -12.39
N MET A 234 -16.56 -18.92 -13.65
CA MET A 234 -15.76 -19.68 -14.61
C MET A 234 -15.07 -18.72 -15.57
N ASN A 235 -13.78 -18.90 -15.82
CA ASN A 235 -13.02 -18.11 -16.78
C ASN A 235 -12.78 -18.89 -18.05
N SER A 236 -12.45 -18.18 -19.15
CA SER A 236 -11.91 -18.79 -20.36
C SER A 236 -10.75 -19.73 -20.00
N PRO A 237 -10.56 -20.82 -20.75
CA PRO A 237 -9.36 -21.64 -20.64
C PRO A 237 -8.13 -20.81 -21.05
N ASP A 238 -6.94 -21.28 -20.69
CA ASP A 238 -5.71 -20.69 -21.20
C ASP A 238 -5.63 -20.85 -22.71
N THR A 239 -5.29 -19.76 -23.40
CA THR A 239 -5.22 -19.67 -24.87
C THR A 239 -3.97 -18.91 -25.27
N GLU A 240 -3.72 -18.80 -26.59
CA GLU A 240 -2.64 -17.94 -27.11
C GLU A 240 -2.80 -16.47 -26.68
N LEU A 241 -4.03 -15.98 -26.53
CA LEU A 241 -4.32 -14.61 -26.09
C LEU A 241 -4.27 -14.45 -24.58
N PHE A 242 -4.59 -15.47 -23.82
CA PHE A 242 -4.94 -15.37 -22.41
C PHE A 242 -4.27 -16.43 -21.54
N HIS A 243 -3.53 -15.97 -20.54
CA HIS A 243 -3.03 -16.78 -19.43
C HIS A 243 -3.45 -16.10 -18.12
N LYS A 244 -4.38 -16.73 -17.39
CA LYS A 244 -5.02 -16.13 -16.21
C LYS A 244 -4.04 -15.63 -15.13
N GLY A 245 -2.89 -16.27 -14.97
CA GLY A 245 -1.85 -15.87 -14.02
C GLY A 245 -1.07 -14.62 -14.42
N ASN A 246 -1.25 -14.10 -15.64
CA ASN A 246 -0.49 -12.98 -16.19
C ASN A 246 -1.35 -11.73 -16.45
N VAL A 247 -2.61 -11.75 -16.05
CA VAL A 247 -3.58 -10.70 -16.33
C VAL A 247 -4.32 -10.32 -15.05
N LEU A 248 -4.63 -9.05 -14.91
CA LEU A 248 -5.51 -8.49 -13.88
C LEU A 248 -6.74 -7.88 -14.56
N TYR A 249 -7.92 -8.18 -14.02
CA TYR A 249 -9.18 -7.56 -14.48
C TYR A 249 -9.14 -6.04 -14.25
N ASN A 250 -9.71 -5.28 -15.15
CA ASN A 250 -9.77 -3.81 -15.13
C ASN A 250 -8.41 -3.10 -15.20
N PHE A 251 -7.30 -3.78 -15.52
CA PHE A 251 -5.95 -3.22 -15.50
C PHE A 251 -5.80 -1.96 -16.38
N ALA A 252 -6.34 -1.99 -17.61
CA ALA A 252 -6.18 -0.91 -18.56
C ALA A 252 -6.85 0.40 -18.08
N ARG A 253 -8.04 0.30 -17.45
CA ARG A 253 -8.78 1.44 -16.88
C ARG A 253 -8.12 1.92 -15.58
N ALA A 254 -7.82 1.02 -14.67
CA ALA A 254 -7.17 1.34 -13.40
C ALA A 254 -5.85 2.09 -13.61
N ARG A 255 -5.04 1.68 -14.61
CA ARG A 255 -3.80 2.38 -14.96
C ARG A 255 -4.02 3.80 -15.47
N LYS A 256 -5.12 4.06 -16.18
CA LYS A 256 -5.46 5.42 -16.66
C LYS A 256 -5.93 6.31 -15.51
N ALA A 257 -6.69 5.72 -14.58
CA ALA A 257 -7.28 6.44 -13.45
C ALA A 257 -6.27 6.77 -12.34
N GLN A 258 -5.25 5.93 -12.16
CA GLN A 258 -4.26 6.06 -11.07
C GLN A 258 -3.51 7.39 -11.06
N GLY A 259 -3.25 8.02 -12.21
CA GLY A 259 -2.37 9.19 -12.27
C GLY A 259 -0.90 8.85 -11.94
N ARG A 260 -0.10 9.88 -11.55
CA ARG A 260 1.34 9.68 -11.28
C ARG A 260 1.68 9.19 -9.86
N GLU A 261 0.83 9.46 -8.88
CA GLU A 261 1.08 9.20 -7.45
C GLU A 261 -0.02 8.37 -6.79
N GLY A 262 -0.93 7.81 -7.59
CA GLY A 262 -2.08 7.07 -7.07
C GLY A 262 -1.74 5.66 -6.58
N THR A 263 -2.47 5.21 -5.58
CA THR A 263 -2.46 3.82 -5.12
C THR A 263 -3.23 2.93 -6.08
N ILE A 264 -2.90 1.64 -6.16
CA ILE A 264 -3.68 0.61 -6.83
C ILE A 264 -4.27 -0.31 -5.78
N ILE A 265 -5.56 -0.63 -5.96
CA ILE A 265 -6.33 -1.51 -5.08
C ILE A 265 -6.54 -2.83 -5.82
N ALA A 266 -6.15 -3.95 -5.23
CA ALA A 266 -6.45 -5.28 -5.74
C ALA A 266 -7.48 -5.95 -4.84
N VAL A 267 -8.63 -6.32 -5.39
CA VAL A 267 -9.74 -7.02 -4.72
C VAL A 267 -9.87 -8.45 -5.26
N GLU A 268 -10.71 -9.30 -4.65
CA GLU A 268 -10.77 -10.72 -5.03
C GLU A 268 -11.57 -10.99 -6.31
N GLY A 269 -12.67 -10.26 -6.53
CA GLY A 269 -13.65 -10.59 -7.56
C GLY A 269 -13.94 -9.51 -8.61
N TYR A 270 -14.58 -9.93 -9.71
CA TYR A 270 -15.03 -9.02 -10.77
C TYR A 270 -16.08 -8.03 -10.26
N MET A 271 -17.03 -8.52 -9.45
CA MET A 271 -18.14 -7.71 -8.93
C MET A 271 -17.61 -6.63 -8.02
N ASP A 272 -16.67 -6.97 -7.14
CA ASP A 272 -16.05 -6.02 -6.22
C ASP A 272 -15.32 -4.92 -6.99
N ALA A 273 -14.54 -5.30 -8.01
CA ALA A 273 -13.85 -4.33 -8.86
C ALA A 273 -14.82 -3.39 -9.60
N ILE A 274 -15.94 -3.91 -10.08
CA ILE A 274 -16.96 -3.13 -10.80
C ILE A 274 -17.73 -2.22 -9.83
N ALA A 275 -18.13 -2.73 -8.68
CA ALA A 275 -18.86 -1.98 -7.66
C ALA A 275 -18.03 -0.84 -7.09
N LEU A 276 -16.76 -1.10 -6.77
CA LEU A 276 -15.81 -0.08 -6.31
C LEU A 276 -15.55 0.97 -7.39
N SER A 277 -15.38 0.56 -8.65
CA SER A 277 -15.21 1.52 -9.75
C SER A 277 -16.45 2.40 -9.92
N GLN A 278 -17.67 1.85 -9.77
CA GLN A 278 -18.91 2.63 -9.77
C GLN A 278 -19.00 3.60 -8.58
N ALA A 279 -18.45 3.22 -7.43
CA ALA A 279 -18.39 4.03 -6.23
C ALA A 279 -17.30 5.14 -6.27
N GLY A 280 -16.52 5.22 -7.37
CA GLY A 280 -15.49 6.25 -7.58
C GLY A 280 -14.06 5.77 -7.39
N PHE A 281 -13.82 4.50 -7.04
CA PHE A 281 -12.49 3.91 -6.94
C PHE A 281 -12.08 3.28 -8.29
N GLU A 282 -11.76 4.12 -9.28
CA GLU A 282 -11.46 3.65 -10.64
C GLU A 282 -10.11 2.90 -10.73
N ASN A 283 -9.23 3.08 -9.75
CA ASN A 283 -7.89 2.48 -9.63
C ASN A 283 -7.91 1.05 -9.05
N VAL A 284 -9.02 0.34 -9.21
CA VAL A 284 -9.22 -1.03 -8.70
C VAL A 284 -8.97 -2.09 -9.78
N VAL A 285 -8.35 -3.20 -9.39
CA VAL A 285 -8.12 -4.39 -10.22
C VAL A 285 -8.47 -5.66 -9.46
N ALA A 286 -8.64 -6.78 -10.18
CA ALA A 286 -8.85 -8.08 -9.53
C ALA A 286 -8.04 -9.20 -10.20
N PRO A 287 -7.48 -10.17 -9.45
CA PRO A 287 -7.06 -11.45 -9.96
C PRO A 287 -8.24 -12.22 -10.56
N LEU A 288 -7.95 -13.20 -11.41
CA LEU A 288 -8.99 -13.89 -12.19
C LEU A 288 -9.45 -15.19 -11.53
N GLY A 289 -10.06 -15.09 -10.34
CA GLY A 289 -10.64 -16.25 -9.62
C GLY A 289 -9.61 -17.28 -9.15
N THR A 290 -8.37 -16.83 -8.93
CA THR A 290 -7.27 -17.62 -8.37
C THR A 290 -6.52 -16.77 -7.34
N ALA A 291 -5.74 -17.42 -6.46
CA ALA A 291 -4.79 -16.70 -5.63
C ALA A 291 -3.89 -15.81 -6.49
N LEU A 292 -3.48 -14.67 -5.95
CA LEU A 292 -2.52 -13.76 -6.58
C LEU A 292 -1.25 -14.53 -7.00
N THR A 293 -0.74 -14.26 -8.21
CA THR A 293 0.49 -14.87 -8.72
C THR A 293 1.66 -13.89 -8.67
N GLU A 294 2.90 -14.39 -8.79
CA GLU A 294 4.10 -13.55 -8.88
C GLU A 294 4.02 -12.56 -10.05
N ASN A 295 3.58 -13.03 -11.22
CA ASN A 295 3.44 -12.18 -12.40
C ASN A 295 2.39 -11.09 -12.21
N GLN A 296 1.28 -11.38 -11.53
CA GLN A 296 0.26 -10.39 -11.18
C GLN A 296 0.77 -9.37 -10.15
N LEU A 297 1.53 -9.82 -9.15
CA LEU A 297 2.19 -8.94 -8.18
C LEU A 297 3.21 -8.01 -8.88
N GLU A 298 4.00 -8.53 -9.80
CA GLU A 298 4.88 -7.69 -10.63
C GLU A 298 4.12 -6.67 -11.48
N LEU A 299 2.93 -7.04 -11.99
CA LEU A 299 2.07 -6.09 -12.70
C LEU A 299 1.61 -4.95 -11.80
N LEU A 300 1.22 -5.24 -10.55
CA LEU A 300 0.87 -4.24 -9.56
C LEU A 300 2.05 -3.31 -9.28
N TRP A 301 3.25 -3.85 -9.08
CA TRP A 301 4.47 -3.07 -8.83
C TRP A 301 4.97 -2.25 -10.03
N ARG A 302 4.49 -2.53 -11.24
CA ARG A 302 4.71 -1.64 -12.40
C ARG A 302 3.81 -0.42 -12.40
N MET A 303 2.73 -0.47 -11.63
CA MET A 303 1.78 0.63 -11.46
C MET A 303 2.14 1.48 -10.24
N THR A 304 2.39 0.86 -9.09
CA THR A 304 2.71 1.55 -7.83
C THR A 304 3.72 0.72 -7.03
N GLY A 305 4.57 1.38 -6.25
CA GLY A 305 5.49 0.69 -5.33
C GLY A 305 4.79 0.02 -4.15
N GLU A 306 3.57 0.45 -3.80
CA GLU A 306 2.84 0.00 -2.62
C GLU A 306 1.35 -0.23 -2.93
N PRO A 307 1.01 -1.30 -3.68
CA PRO A 307 -0.39 -1.65 -3.90
C PRO A 307 -1.08 -2.09 -2.62
N VAL A 308 -2.38 -1.80 -2.50
CA VAL A 308 -3.24 -2.27 -1.41
C VAL A 308 -3.99 -3.52 -1.88
N LEU A 309 -3.78 -4.62 -1.18
CA LEU A 309 -4.49 -5.88 -1.39
C LEU A 309 -5.67 -5.93 -0.42
N CYS A 310 -6.89 -5.89 -0.94
CA CYS A 310 -8.12 -5.90 -0.16
C CYS A 310 -8.76 -7.28 -0.21
N PHE A 311 -9.03 -7.85 0.94
CA PHE A 311 -9.58 -9.19 1.10
C PHE A 311 -10.91 -9.17 1.83
N ASP A 312 -11.78 -10.14 1.49
CA ASP A 312 -13.08 -10.31 2.14
C ASP A 312 -12.94 -10.56 3.64
N GLY A 313 -13.92 -10.10 4.41
CA GLY A 313 -13.96 -10.22 5.86
C GLY A 313 -14.39 -11.61 6.33
N ASP A 314 -13.95 -12.67 5.66
CA ASP A 314 -14.25 -14.06 6.03
C ASP A 314 -12.96 -14.90 6.21
N LYS A 315 -13.13 -16.15 6.68
CA LYS A 315 -11.98 -17.08 6.87
C LYS A 315 -11.24 -17.38 5.57
N ALA A 316 -11.92 -17.32 4.43
CA ALA A 316 -11.31 -17.60 3.13
C ALA A 316 -10.47 -16.40 2.68
N GLY A 317 -10.98 -15.15 2.85
CA GLY A 317 -10.26 -13.92 2.58
C GLY A 317 -9.02 -13.76 3.46
N LEU A 318 -9.12 -14.07 4.78
CA LEU A 318 -7.95 -14.05 5.66
C LEU A 318 -6.87 -15.06 5.23
N LYS A 319 -7.27 -16.27 4.83
CA LYS A 319 -6.33 -17.27 4.27
C LYS A 319 -5.74 -16.81 2.93
N ALA A 320 -6.52 -16.07 2.12
CA ALA A 320 -6.04 -15.50 0.88
C ALA A 320 -5.02 -14.37 1.15
N ALA A 321 -5.25 -13.53 2.16
CA ALA A 321 -4.31 -12.51 2.61
C ALA A 321 -2.98 -13.13 3.07
N TRP A 322 -3.01 -14.22 3.84
CA TRP A 322 -1.79 -14.93 4.28
C TRP A 322 -1.02 -15.52 3.10
N ARG A 323 -1.72 -16.14 2.14
CA ARG A 323 -1.07 -16.65 0.92
C ARG A 323 -0.44 -15.54 0.09
N ALA A 324 -1.11 -14.38 -0.02
CA ALA A 324 -0.58 -13.22 -0.70
C ALA A 324 0.66 -12.64 0.03
N ALA A 325 0.66 -12.64 1.37
CA ALA A 325 1.81 -12.26 2.17
C ALA A 325 3.00 -13.22 1.95
N ASP A 326 2.76 -14.53 1.96
CA ASP A 326 3.80 -15.54 1.70
C ASP A 326 4.38 -15.45 0.28
N LEU A 327 3.55 -15.09 -0.70
CA LEU A 327 3.97 -14.83 -2.07
C LEU A 327 4.83 -13.56 -2.17
N ALA A 328 4.39 -12.48 -1.54
CA ALA A 328 5.05 -11.18 -1.64
C ALA A 328 6.38 -11.14 -0.88
N LEU A 329 6.45 -11.79 0.29
CA LEU A 329 7.57 -11.70 1.21
C LEU A 329 8.96 -11.97 0.58
N PRO A 330 9.18 -13.02 -0.23
CA PRO A 330 10.47 -13.24 -0.89
C PRO A 330 10.78 -12.22 -2.00
N LEU A 331 9.78 -11.47 -2.46
CA LEU A 331 9.87 -10.61 -3.64
C LEU A 331 9.93 -9.11 -3.30
N VAL A 332 9.65 -8.73 -2.03
CA VAL A 332 9.77 -7.33 -1.59
C VAL A 332 11.20 -6.83 -1.73
N GLN A 333 11.35 -5.56 -2.11
CA GLN A 333 12.62 -4.88 -2.29
C GLN A 333 12.49 -3.40 -1.97
N ALA A 334 13.58 -2.67 -1.87
CA ALA A 334 13.54 -1.25 -1.59
C ALA A 334 12.60 -0.52 -2.58
N GLY A 335 11.58 0.18 -2.04
CA GLY A 335 10.55 0.88 -2.82
C GLY A 335 9.44 -0.01 -3.40
N LYS A 336 9.42 -1.32 -3.10
CA LYS A 336 8.34 -2.23 -3.50
C LYS A 336 7.89 -3.10 -2.33
N THR A 337 6.69 -2.84 -1.87
CA THR A 337 6.02 -3.60 -0.80
C THR A 337 4.54 -3.80 -1.13
N VAL A 338 3.75 -4.28 -0.18
CA VAL A 338 2.29 -4.41 -0.28
C VAL A 338 1.65 -4.02 1.04
N ARG A 339 0.43 -3.48 0.97
CA ARG A 339 -0.42 -3.26 2.14
C ARG A 339 -1.65 -4.14 2.07
N PHE A 340 -2.23 -4.43 3.21
CA PHE A 340 -3.39 -5.32 3.36
C PHE A 340 -4.55 -4.58 3.99
N ALA A 341 -5.63 -4.45 3.25
CA ALA A 341 -6.91 -3.96 3.73
C ALA A 341 -7.80 -5.18 4.05
N LEU A 342 -8.15 -5.37 5.30
CA LEU A 342 -9.00 -6.46 5.77
C LEU A 342 -10.37 -5.88 6.12
N LEU A 343 -11.42 -6.42 5.51
CA LEU A 343 -12.80 -6.00 5.78
C LEU A 343 -13.30 -6.59 7.10
N ALA A 344 -14.34 -5.97 7.64
CA ALA A 344 -15.05 -6.50 8.81
C ALA A 344 -15.73 -7.84 8.49
N GLU A 345 -15.93 -8.67 9.52
CA GLU A 345 -16.48 -10.02 9.38
C GLU A 345 -17.79 -10.06 8.57
N GLY A 346 -17.81 -10.94 7.57
CA GLY A 346 -18.99 -11.18 6.72
C GLY A 346 -19.24 -10.13 5.65
N LYS A 347 -18.36 -9.14 5.45
CA LYS A 347 -18.47 -8.13 4.40
C LYS A 347 -17.52 -8.38 3.26
N ASP A 348 -18.00 -8.13 2.02
CA ASP A 348 -17.17 -7.98 0.85
C ASP A 348 -17.13 -6.51 0.39
N PRO A 349 -16.22 -6.10 -0.51
CA PRO A 349 -16.13 -4.71 -0.95
C PRO A 349 -17.40 -4.18 -1.62
N ASP A 350 -18.12 -5.02 -2.41
CA ASP A 350 -19.41 -4.69 -3.06
C ASP A 350 -20.47 -4.38 -1.99
N ASP A 351 -20.63 -5.28 -1.01
CA ASP A 351 -21.60 -5.10 0.07
C ASP A 351 -21.26 -3.86 0.93
N LEU A 352 -20.00 -3.61 1.24
CA LEU A 352 -19.59 -2.45 2.05
C LEU A 352 -19.95 -1.13 1.36
N VAL A 353 -19.55 -0.94 0.10
CA VAL A 353 -19.85 0.33 -0.60
C VAL A 353 -21.33 0.52 -0.86
N ARG A 354 -22.08 -0.57 -1.06
CA ARG A 354 -23.52 -0.54 -1.29
C ARG A 354 -24.33 -0.22 -0.02
N THR A 355 -23.89 -0.70 1.16
CA THR A 355 -24.62 -0.53 2.42
C THR A 355 -24.17 0.69 3.22
N GLU A 356 -22.88 1.01 3.22
CA GLU A 356 -22.28 2.05 4.06
C GLU A 356 -21.68 3.21 3.24
N GLY A 357 -21.60 3.06 1.92
CA GLY A 357 -21.12 4.09 1.03
C GLY A 357 -19.59 4.11 0.84
N PRO A 358 -19.09 4.98 -0.07
CA PRO A 358 -17.67 5.05 -0.42
C PRO A 358 -16.77 5.50 0.72
N ASP A 359 -17.27 6.30 1.67
CA ASP A 359 -16.46 6.78 2.81
C ASP A 359 -16.03 5.64 3.72
N ALA A 360 -16.90 4.63 3.93
CA ALA A 360 -16.56 3.44 4.70
C ALA A 360 -15.41 2.66 4.08
N PHE A 361 -15.39 2.51 2.75
CA PHE A 361 -14.30 1.85 2.06
C PHE A 361 -13.01 2.69 2.06
N SER A 362 -13.12 4.02 1.95
CA SER A 362 -11.97 4.94 2.11
C SER A 362 -11.31 4.78 3.48
N LYS A 363 -12.10 4.60 4.54
CA LYS A 363 -11.59 4.31 5.89
C LYS A 363 -10.83 2.98 5.92
N VAL A 364 -11.37 1.91 5.35
CA VAL A 364 -10.69 0.60 5.25
C VAL A 364 -9.34 0.73 4.52
N LEU A 365 -9.28 1.51 3.45
CA LEU A 365 -8.03 1.74 2.72
C LEU A 365 -7.00 2.52 3.55
N SER A 366 -7.45 3.52 4.32
CA SER A 366 -6.57 4.30 5.20
C SER A 366 -5.98 3.44 6.33
N GLU A 367 -6.73 2.44 6.80
CA GLU A 367 -6.34 1.49 7.83
C GLU A 367 -5.57 0.28 7.29
N ALA A 368 -5.25 0.25 5.98
CA ALA A 368 -4.50 -0.85 5.37
C ALA A 368 -3.14 -1.06 6.03
N ARG A 369 -2.84 -2.31 6.38
CA ARG A 369 -1.69 -2.71 7.20
C ARG A 369 -0.48 -3.06 6.35
N PRO A 370 0.74 -2.71 6.77
CA PRO A 370 1.97 -3.17 6.14
C PRO A 370 2.12 -4.69 6.18
N LEU A 371 2.89 -5.25 5.25
CA LEU A 371 3.21 -6.68 5.21
C LEU A 371 3.84 -7.19 6.52
N ALA A 372 4.70 -6.40 7.15
CA ALA A 372 5.32 -6.75 8.42
C ALA A 372 4.29 -6.97 9.55
N ASP A 373 3.23 -6.14 9.57
CA ASP A 373 2.15 -6.25 10.54
C ASP A 373 1.33 -7.53 10.34
N LEU A 374 1.03 -7.87 9.08
CA LEU A 374 0.27 -9.08 8.78
C LEU A 374 1.05 -10.35 9.15
N ILE A 375 2.36 -10.37 8.92
CA ILE A 375 3.23 -11.48 9.33
C ILE A 375 3.24 -11.60 10.86
N TRP A 376 3.48 -10.48 11.54
CA TRP A 376 3.45 -10.44 13.00
C TRP A 376 2.12 -10.96 13.56
N MET A 377 1.02 -10.43 13.04
CA MET A 377 -0.34 -10.83 13.43
C MET A 377 -0.56 -12.33 13.24
N ARG A 378 -0.18 -12.89 12.10
CA ARG A 378 -0.33 -14.33 11.81
C ARG A 378 0.41 -15.20 12.82
N GLU A 379 1.67 -14.87 13.10
CA GLU A 379 2.52 -15.70 13.96
C GLU A 379 2.17 -15.56 15.46
N THR A 380 1.52 -14.45 15.83
CA THR A 380 1.13 -14.21 17.23
C THR A 380 -0.32 -14.59 17.55
N SER A 381 -1.20 -14.69 16.55
CA SER A 381 -2.66 -14.88 16.73
C SER A 381 -3.08 -16.24 17.30
N GLY A 382 -2.21 -17.25 17.29
CA GLY A 382 -2.58 -18.62 17.72
C GLY A 382 -1.80 -19.15 18.92
N GLY A 383 -0.91 -18.38 19.54
CA GLY A 383 0.06 -18.88 20.49
C GLY A 383 -0.11 -18.37 21.92
N VAL A 384 -0.22 -19.30 22.87
CA VAL A 384 0.05 -19.03 24.30
C VAL A 384 1.55 -19.17 24.50
N PHE A 385 2.27 -18.03 24.62
CA PHE A 385 3.74 -18.00 24.75
C PHE A 385 4.17 -17.95 26.24
N ASP A 386 3.64 -18.88 27.04
CA ASP A 386 3.81 -18.96 28.48
C ASP A 386 5.16 -19.56 28.89
N THR A 387 5.76 -20.41 28.04
CA THR A 387 7.04 -21.05 28.32
C THR A 387 8.19 -20.46 27.48
N PRO A 388 9.45 -20.57 27.97
CA PRO A 388 10.63 -20.14 27.22
C PRO A 388 10.76 -20.84 25.85
N GLU A 389 10.36 -22.11 25.77
CA GLU A 389 10.43 -22.88 24.52
C GLU A 389 9.47 -22.34 23.48
N LYS A 390 8.21 -22.01 23.85
CA LYS A 390 7.22 -21.42 22.95
C LYS A 390 7.62 -20.01 22.48
N ARG A 391 8.30 -19.25 23.34
CA ARG A 391 8.88 -17.94 22.95
C ARG A 391 10.00 -18.12 21.94
N ALA A 392 10.89 -19.08 22.18
CA ALA A 392 11.96 -19.41 21.24
C ALA A 392 11.43 -19.94 19.91
N GLU A 393 10.31 -20.67 19.92
CA GLU A 393 9.61 -21.13 18.73
C GLU A 393 9.07 -19.94 17.91
N LEU A 394 8.39 -18.97 18.52
CA LEU A 394 7.95 -17.75 17.83
C LEU A 394 9.12 -17.00 17.20
N GLU A 395 10.21 -16.78 17.96
CA GLU A 395 11.41 -16.11 17.44
C GLU A 395 12.00 -16.86 16.24
N LYS A 396 12.02 -18.19 16.30
CA LYS A 396 12.49 -19.05 15.21
C LYS A 396 11.59 -18.89 13.97
N THR A 397 10.28 -18.98 14.13
CA THR A 397 9.31 -18.86 13.03
C THR A 397 9.41 -17.49 12.34
N LEU A 398 9.49 -16.39 13.10
CA LEU A 398 9.66 -15.05 12.56
C LEU A 398 11.00 -14.89 11.83
N ARG A 399 12.07 -15.50 12.33
CA ARG A 399 13.39 -15.50 11.67
C ARG A 399 13.36 -16.28 10.37
N GLU A 400 12.73 -17.45 10.36
CA GLU A 400 12.55 -18.28 9.15
C GLU A 400 11.71 -17.55 8.10
N ALA A 401 10.59 -16.92 8.50
CA ALA A 401 9.78 -16.12 7.60
C ALA A 401 10.59 -14.99 6.96
N THR A 402 11.25 -14.16 7.78
CA THR A 402 12.03 -13.01 7.27
C THR A 402 13.27 -13.41 6.48
N SER A 403 13.83 -14.61 6.71
CA SER A 403 14.97 -15.12 5.94
C SER A 403 14.65 -15.39 4.47
N ARG A 404 13.37 -15.55 4.13
CA ARG A 404 12.88 -15.75 2.75
C ARG A 404 12.99 -14.50 1.88
N ILE A 405 13.14 -13.32 2.46
CA ILE A 405 13.30 -12.05 1.73
C ILE A 405 14.64 -12.08 0.97
N LYS A 406 14.57 -11.93 -0.36
CA LYS A 406 15.74 -11.99 -1.24
C LYS A 406 16.63 -10.75 -1.13
N ASP A 407 16.02 -9.56 -1.02
CA ASP A 407 16.75 -8.29 -0.85
C ASP A 407 17.39 -8.22 0.54
N GLU A 408 18.73 -8.07 0.59
CA GLU A 408 19.50 -8.11 1.83
C GLU A 408 19.20 -6.94 2.76
N SER A 409 19.03 -5.75 2.20
CA SER A 409 18.74 -4.54 2.97
C SER A 409 17.35 -4.62 3.61
N VAL A 410 16.35 -4.99 2.81
CA VAL A 410 14.97 -5.17 3.30
C VAL A 410 14.93 -6.30 4.34
N ARG A 411 15.59 -7.43 4.08
CA ARG A 411 15.68 -8.55 5.03
C ARG A 411 16.26 -8.12 6.38
N PHE A 412 17.34 -7.32 6.36
CA PHE A 412 17.94 -6.80 7.59
C PHE A 412 16.94 -5.98 8.42
N HIS A 413 16.21 -5.05 7.78
CA HIS A 413 15.23 -4.21 8.47
C HIS A 413 14.03 -5.02 8.99
N TYR A 414 13.53 -6.00 8.22
CA TYR A 414 12.47 -6.89 8.69
C TYR A 414 12.91 -7.72 9.90
N GLN A 415 14.13 -8.25 9.90
CA GLN A 415 14.66 -8.99 11.03
C GLN A 415 14.85 -8.11 12.27
N GLN A 416 15.25 -6.87 12.10
CA GLN A 416 15.36 -5.91 13.19
C GLN A 416 13.97 -5.60 13.77
N GLU A 417 13.02 -5.23 12.92
CA GLU A 417 11.63 -4.93 13.29
C GLU A 417 11.00 -6.10 14.08
N MET A 418 11.14 -7.33 13.59
CA MET A 418 10.58 -8.51 14.29
C MET A 418 11.25 -8.75 15.65
N ARG A 419 12.56 -8.52 15.78
CA ARG A 419 13.25 -8.61 17.08
C ARG A 419 12.74 -7.56 18.07
N GLU A 420 12.56 -6.32 17.62
CA GLU A 420 12.04 -5.24 18.45
C GLU A 420 10.61 -5.55 18.91
N ARG A 421 9.74 -6.04 18.03
CA ARG A 421 8.37 -6.48 18.38
C ARG A 421 8.38 -7.62 19.39
N VAL A 422 9.22 -8.64 19.22
CA VAL A 422 9.38 -9.74 20.18
C VAL A 422 9.85 -9.24 21.54
N GLN A 423 10.81 -8.29 21.58
CA GLN A 423 11.29 -7.71 22.83
C GLN A 423 10.18 -6.93 23.55
N VAL A 424 9.39 -6.14 22.82
CA VAL A 424 8.24 -5.43 23.39
C VAL A 424 7.18 -6.40 23.87
N PHE A 425 6.86 -7.41 23.06
CA PHE A 425 5.82 -8.40 23.35
C PHE A 425 6.12 -9.23 24.61
N PHE A 426 7.39 -9.62 24.84
CA PHE A 426 7.81 -10.38 26.02
C PHE A 426 8.46 -9.52 27.11
N GLY A 427 8.87 -8.31 26.85
CA GLY A 427 9.58 -7.42 27.78
C GLY A 427 8.71 -6.97 28.95
N SER A 428 7.41 -6.83 28.73
CA SER A 428 6.43 -6.54 29.78
C SER A 428 6.31 -7.64 30.85
N THR A 429 6.75 -8.87 30.54
CA THR A 429 6.72 -10.01 31.48
C THR A 429 7.99 -10.15 32.32
N ARG A 430 9.09 -9.46 31.99
CA ARG A 430 10.37 -9.54 32.72
C ARG A 430 10.44 -8.59 33.93
N ALA A 431 9.61 -7.57 33.97
CA ALA A 431 9.51 -6.64 35.10
C ALA A 431 8.87 -7.25 36.35
N ALA A 432 8.22 -8.44 36.25
CA ALA A 432 7.55 -9.09 37.36
C ALA A 432 8.42 -10.13 38.12
N ARG A 433 9.67 -10.37 37.69
CA ARG A 433 10.60 -11.25 38.41
C ARG A 433 11.91 -10.56 38.71
N GLY A 434 11.89 -9.72 39.74
CA GLY A 434 13.10 -9.26 40.41
C GLY A 434 13.63 -10.36 41.32
N GLU A 435 14.82 -10.85 41.06
CA GLU A 435 15.70 -11.36 42.11
C GLU A 435 17.18 -11.19 41.75
N ARG A 436 17.82 -10.49 42.63
CA ARG A 436 19.20 -10.35 43.07
C ARG A 436 20.21 -11.32 42.46
N GLY A 437 21.27 -10.79 41.94
CA GLY A 437 22.53 -11.49 41.71
C GLY A 437 23.66 -10.47 41.59
N ASP A 438 24.28 -10.20 42.75
CA ASP A 438 25.50 -9.38 42.92
C ASP A 438 26.69 -10.11 42.28
N PHE A 439 27.41 -9.53 41.36
CA PHE A 439 28.77 -9.93 41.03
C PHE A 439 29.65 -8.72 40.69
N ARG A 440 30.63 -8.56 41.57
CA ARG A 440 31.70 -7.59 41.57
C ARG A 440 32.80 -7.91 40.56
N LYS A 441 33.36 -6.85 40.00
CA LYS A 441 34.77 -6.58 39.66
C LYS A 441 35.44 -7.32 38.50
N GLY A 442 36.03 -6.49 37.64
CA GLY A 442 37.18 -6.84 36.80
C GLY A 442 37.39 -5.81 35.68
N GLY A 443 38.18 -4.77 35.98
CA GLY A 443 38.57 -3.79 34.98
C GLY A 443 39.71 -4.30 34.10
N GLN A 444 39.69 -3.87 32.83
CA GLN A 444 40.95 -3.62 32.08
C GLN A 444 40.71 -2.61 30.96
N GLN A 445 41.51 -1.54 31.00
CA GLN A 445 41.65 -0.54 29.94
C GLN A 445 42.24 -1.16 28.67
N TRP A 446 41.67 -0.84 27.50
CA TRP A 446 42.40 -0.86 26.26
C TRP A 446 42.29 0.47 25.52
N ARG A 447 43.47 1.00 25.19
CA ARG A 447 43.67 2.23 24.41
C ARG A 447 43.71 1.93 22.94
N GLY A 448 43.03 2.77 22.13
CA GLY A 448 43.55 3.33 20.86
C GLY A 448 43.42 2.50 19.61
N GLY A 449 42.62 3.01 18.64
CA GLY A 449 42.67 2.72 17.20
C GLY A 449 41.58 3.52 16.48
N PRO A 450 41.77 3.87 15.20
CA PRO A 450 41.21 5.09 14.62
C PRO A 450 39.76 4.98 14.15
N ALA A 451 39.13 6.16 14.09
CA ALA A 451 37.78 6.44 13.69
C ALA A 451 37.43 5.89 12.30
N ASP A 452 36.32 5.15 12.23
CA ASP A 452 35.60 4.92 11.00
C ASP A 452 34.15 5.36 11.15
N GLY A 453 33.66 6.06 10.13
CA GLY A 453 32.46 6.89 10.14
C GLY A 453 31.18 6.12 10.43
N ARG A 454 30.77 6.14 11.68
CA ARG A 454 29.40 5.84 12.09
C ARG A 454 28.67 7.15 12.29
N MET A 455 27.59 7.36 11.55
CA MET A 455 26.64 8.43 11.85
C MET A 455 26.29 8.35 13.32
N ALA A 456 26.66 9.38 14.07
CA ALA A 456 26.27 9.54 15.45
C ALA A 456 24.75 9.78 15.48
N PHE A 457 24.00 8.81 15.96
CA PHE A 457 22.65 9.07 16.44
C PHE A 457 22.73 10.14 17.50
N SER A 458 21.87 11.16 17.39
CA SER A 458 21.89 12.28 18.33
C SER A 458 21.75 11.76 19.76
N ASP A 459 22.55 12.33 20.68
CA ASP A 459 22.53 12.03 22.11
C ASP A 459 21.14 12.17 22.77
N SER A 460 20.16 12.77 22.10
CA SER A 460 18.77 12.87 22.53
C SER A 460 17.99 11.56 22.43
N LEU A 461 18.32 10.69 21.47
CA LEU A 461 17.66 9.39 21.31
C LEU A 461 18.18 8.32 22.29
N THR A 462 19.46 8.41 22.67
CA THR A 462 20.05 7.51 23.69
C THR A 462 19.72 7.92 25.14
N ARG A 463 19.19 9.12 25.33
CA ARG A 463 18.72 9.63 26.64
C ARG A 463 17.20 9.61 26.77
N SER A 464 16.47 9.09 25.80
CA SER A 464 15.03 8.90 25.92
C SER A 464 14.73 7.99 27.12
N ALA A 465 13.95 8.51 28.04
CA ALA A 465 13.56 7.86 29.31
C ALA A 465 12.81 6.52 29.11
N LEU A 466 12.42 6.19 27.88
CA LEU A 466 11.83 4.91 27.47
C LEU A 466 12.79 3.70 27.55
N VAL A 467 14.11 3.94 27.66
CA VAL A 467 15.12 2.86 27.67
C VAL A 467 15.54 2.44 29.10
N LYS A 468 15.20 3.25 30.12
CA LYS A 468 15.51 2.89 31.52
C LYS A 468 14.20 2.58 32.25
N GLY A 469 13.96 1.33 32.55
CA GLY A 469 12.88 0.90 33.45
C GLY A 469 12.92 1.65 34.78
N GLY A 470 11.94 2.55 35.01
CA GLY A 470 11.86 3.44 36.16
C GLY A 470 11.65 4.92 35.78
N ALA A 471 11.63 5.28 34.53
CA ALA A 471 11.36 6.65 34.08
C ALA A 471 9.90 7.05 34.34
N MET A 472 9.71 8.29 34.84
CA MET A 472 8.40 8.87 35.09
C MET A 472 7.68 9.13 33.74
N PRO A 473 6.43 8.63 33.53
CA PRO A 473 5.69 8.90 32.30
C PRO A 473 5.37 10.39 32.18
N ILE A 474 5.67 10.97 31.01
CA ILE A 474 5.54 12.43 30.78
C ILE A 474 4.10 12.90 31.01
N ARG A 475 3.09 12.18 30.51
CA ARG A 475 1.68 12.55 30.68
C ARG A 475 1.23 12.50 32.13
N GLU A 476 1.61 11.47 32.89
CA GLU A 476 1.29 11.37 34.29
C GLU A 476 1.97 12.51 35.08
N ALA A 477 3.22 12.86 34.73
CA ALA A 477 3.92 14.00 35.30
C ALA A 477 3.21 15.32 34.96
N ALA A 478 2.80 15.52 33.69
CA ALA A 478 2.09 16.73 33.26
C ALA A 478 0.73 16.88 33.98
N ILE A 479 -0.04 15.80 34.11
CA ILE A 479 -1.30 15.81 34.89
C ILE A 479 -1.05 16.24 36.33
N MET A 480 -0.06 15.64 37.00
CA MET A 480 0.25 15.97 38.41
C MET A 480 0.78 17.38 38.57
N VAL A 481 1.61 17.86 37.63
CA VAL A 481 2.16 19.23 37.65
C VAL A 481 1.01 20.24 37.42
N ALA A 482 0.11 20.00 36.49
CA ALA A 482 -1.04 20.87 36.24
C ALA A 482 -1.96 20.99 37.46
N LEU A 483 -2.24 19.89 38.16
CA LEU A 483 -3.09 19.88 39.36
C LEU A 483 -2.50 20.72 40.49
N ILE A 484 -1.17 20.65 40.74
CA ILE A 484 -0.50 21.43 41.79
C ILE A 484 -0.32 22.88 41.36
N SER A 485 -0.04 23.13 40.06
CA SER A 485 0.15 24.50 39.56
C SER A 485 -1.15 25.29 39.45
N HIS A 486 -2.28 24.61 39.23
CA HIS A 486 -3.60 25.21 39.03
C HIS A 486 -4.67 24.49 39.89
N PRO A 487 -4.75 24.80 41.22
CA PRO A 487 -5.65 24.11 42.15
C PRO A 487 -7.13 24.10 41.74
N THR A 488 -7.58 25.11 40.99
CA THR A 488 -8.96 25.19 40.48
C THR A 488 -9.33 23.99 39.57
N LEU A 489 -8.34 23.37 38.92
CA LEU A 489 -8.57 22.15 38.13
C LEU A 489 -8.99 20.97 38.99
N ILE A 490 -8.58 20.95 40.25
CA ILE A 490 -8.94 19.90 41.20
C ILE A 490 -10.42 20.02 41.56
N GLU A 491 -10.88 21.23 41.88
CA GLU A 491 -12.28 21.50 42.24
C GLU A 491 -13.23 21.17 41.08
N GLU A 492 -12.81 21.53 39.86
CA GLU A 492 -13.59 21.29 38.64
C GLU A 492 -13.65 19.81 38.23
N ASN A 493 -12.69 18.97 38.64
CA ASN A 493 -12.55 17.58 38.15
C ASN A 493 -12.39 16.55 39.28
N TYR A 494 -12.86 16.83 40.49
CA TYR A 494 -12.64 16.02 41.68
C TYR A 494 -12.91 14.53 41.48
N ASP A 495 -14.08 14.16 40.97
CA ASP A 495 -14.51 12.75 40.75
C ASP A 495 -13.54 12.02 39.77
N LEU A 496 -12.99 12.75 38.80
CA LEU A 496 -12.08 12.19 37.80
C LEU A 496 -10.68 11.99 38.35
N ILE A 497 -10.27 12.87 39.25
CA ILE A 497 -8.96 12.85 39.93
C ILE A 497 -8.94 11.74 40.97
N GLU A 498 -10.01 11.55 41.75
CA GLU A 498 -10.12 10.46 42.73
C GLU A 498 -9.94 9.09 42.04
N MET A 499 -10.46 8.94 40.82
CA MET A 499 -10.35 7.71 40.02
C MET A 499 -9.08 7.63 39.16
N LEU A 500 -8.12 8.53 39.33
CA LEU A 500 -6.92 8.60 38.52
C LEU A 500 -5.98 7.42 38.85
N ASP A 501 -5.79 6.53 37.87
CA ASP A 501 -4.95 5.34 37.99
C ASP A 501 -3.57 5.58 37.37
N LEU A 502 -2.58 5.99 38.16
CA LEU A 502 -1.22 6.28 37.75
C LEU A 502 -0.35 5.01 37.72
N SER A 503 0.59 4.94 36.78
CA SER A 503 1.49 3.79 36.64
C SER A 503 2.78 3.92 37.47
N ASN A 504 3.24 5.15 37.68
CA ASN A 504 4.48 5.42 38.39
C ASN A 504 4.26 5.45 39.91
N PRO A 505 4.87 4.55 40.70
CA PRO A 505 4.65 4.48 42.17
C PRO A 505 4.93 5.78 42.92
N ARG A 506 5.85 6.61 42.42
CA ARG A 506 6.20 7.90 43.07
C ARG A 506 5.12 8.93 42.79
N LEU A 507 4.54 8.95 41.58
CA LEU A 507 3.39 9.80 41.26
C LEU A 507 2.13 9.36 41.98
N VAL A 508 1.95 8.04 42.21
CA VAL A 508 0.84 7.51 43.03
C VAL A 508 0.95 8.04 44.48
N GLN A 509 2.16 8.11 45.06
CA GLN A 509 2.35 8.70 46.37
C GLN A 509 2.02 10.21 46.41
N LEU A 510 2.45 10.94 45.36
CA LEU A 510 2.15 12.35 45.20
C LEU A 510 0.64 12.59 45.06
N HIS A 511 -0.04 11.78 44.29
CA HIS A 511 -1.50 11.79 44.11
C HIS A 511 -2.23 11.49 45.42
N ALA A 512 -1.80 10.48 46.18
CA ALA A 512 -2.39 10.14 47.49
C ALA A 512 -2.25 11.28 48.48
N ALA A 513 -1.11 11.96 48.52
CA ALA A 513 -0.88 13.14 49.39
C ALA A 513 -1.80 14.32 49.02
N LEU A 514 -2.06 14.53 47.70
CA LEU A 514 -3.02 15.53 47.25
C LEU A 514 -4.45 15.19 47.65
N LEU A 515 -4.89 13.94 47.50
CA LEU A 515 -6.22 13.51 47.92
C LEU A 515 -6.42 13.63 49.43
N ASP A 516 -5.40 13.32 50.23
CA ASP A 516 -5.43 13.48 51.67
C ASP A 516 -5.55 14.95 52.10
N ALA A 517 -4.82 15.85 51.44
CA ALA A 517 -4.91 17.30 51.64
C ALA A 517 -6.31 17.84 51.31
N LEU A 518 -6.92 17.35 50.22
CA LEU A 518 -8.29 17.71 49.83
C LEU A 518 -9.34 17.23 50.86
N ALA A 519 -9.17 16.03 51.39
CA ALA A 519 -10.07 15.48 52.43
C ALA A 519 -10.02 16.26 53.75
N HIS A 520 -8.96 16.98 54.02
CA HIS A 520 -8.78 17.77 55.24
C HIS A 520 -8.93 19.29 55.05
N ASP A 521 -9.49 19.73 53.90
CA ASP A 521 -9.74 21.15 53.58
C ASP A 521 -8.43 22.03 53.57
N ALA A 522 -7.28 21.36 53.35
CA ALA A 522 -5.97 21.99 53.35
C ALA A 522 -5.47 22.47 51.96
N ALA A 523 -6.31 22.35 50.92
CA ALA A 523 -5.94 22.57 49.53
C ALA A 523 -6.52 23.86 48.93
N GLY A 524 -6.42 24.98 49.61
CA GLY A 524 -7.01 26.26 49.17
C GLY A 524 -6.26 26.97 48.04
N ASP A 525 -4.94 26.85 48.00
CA ASP A 525 -4.10 27.47 46.98
C ASP A 525 -2.86 26.61 46.67
N ARG A 526 -2.08 27.04 45.66
CA ARG A 526 -0.87 26.33 45.21
C ARG A 526 0.18 26.20 46.31
N ASP A 527 0.39 27.26 47.10
CA ASP A 527 1.43 27.27 48.11
C ASP A 527 1.08 26.30 49.25
N SER A 528 -0.18 26.21 49.63
CA SER A 528 -0.69 25.21 50.58
C SER A 528 -0.48 23.76 50.06
N LEU A 529 -0.72 23.50 48.78
CA LEU A 529 -0.45 22.18 48.17
C LEU A 529 1.04 21.85 48.14
N LEU A 530 1.92 22.84 47.89
CA LEU A 530 3.36 22.64 47.92
C LEU A 530 3.87 22.39 49.34
N ASP A 531 3.26 22.98 50.35
CA ASP A 531 3.60 22.71 51.77
C ASP A 531 3.21 21.26 52.13
N VAL A 532 2.04 20.78 51.71
CA VAL A 532 1.64 19.37 51.86
C VAL A 532 2.67 18.41 51.18
N VAL A 533 3.09 18.75 49.96
CA VAL A 533 4.11 17.96 49.24
C VAL A 533 5.45 17.93 50.00
N ARG A 534 5.85 19.03 50.63
CA ARG A 534 7.05 19.11 51.45
C ARG A 534 6.94 18.32 52.75
N GLU A 535 5.82 18.45 53.45
CA GLU A 535 5.54 17.71 54.67
C GLU A 535 5.49 16.20 54.45
N ALA A 536 4.97 15.78 53.31
CA ALA A 536 5.00 14.38 52.89
C ALA A 536 6.37 13.88 52.42
N GLY A 537 7.39 14.76 52.34
CA GLY A 537 8.73 14.41 51.85
C GLY A 537 8.80 14.12 50.36
N LEU A 538 7.81 14.57 49.58
CA LEU A 538 7.65 14.31 48.13
C LEU A 538 8.16 15.45 47.24
N GLU A 539 8.79 16.48 47.80
CA GLU A 539 9.38 17.60 47.06
C GLU A 539 10.34 17.14 45.93
N PRO A 540 11.22 16.14 46.12
CA PRO A 540 12.09 15.67 45.04
C PRO A 540 11.31 15.07 43.87
N VAL A 541 10.15 14.41 44.12
CA VAL A 541 9.28 13.84 43.10
C VAL A 541 8.61 14.96 42.30
N TRP A 542 8.12 15.98 42.99
CA TRP A 542 7.56 17.19 42.40
C TRP A 542 8.55 17.91 41.48
N GLN A 543 9.78 18.15 42.01
CA GLN A 543 10.84 18.81 41.24
C GLN A 543 11.19 18.00 39.97
N GLU A 544 11.34 16.70 40.09
CA GLU A 544 11.62 15.83 38.94
C GLU A 544 10.48 15.84 37.88
N ALA A 545 9.21 15.81 38.31
CA ALA A 545 8.05 15.92 37.45
C ALA A 545 8.03 17.28 36.73
N THR A 546 8.22 18.38 37.47
CA THR A 546 8.24 19.72 36.90
C THR A 546 9.39 19.94 35.93
N GLU A 547 10.58 19.42 36.24
CA GLU A 547 11.73 19.49 35.33
C GLU A 547 11.50 18.65 34.05
N LEU A 548 10.84 17.51 34.18
CA LEU A 548 10.46 16.68 33.05
C LEU A 548 9.48 17.40 32.11
N VAL A 549 8.45 18.04 32.65
CA VAL A 549 7.46 18.85 31.94
C VAL A 549 8.13 20.04 31.24
N ARG A 550 9.01 20.76 31.92
CA ARG A 550 9.80 21.86 31.31
C ARG A 550 10.71 21.38 30.18
N ARG A 551 11.31 20.20 30.31
CA ARG A 551 12.18 19.60 29.28
C ARG A 551 11.44 19.25 27.99
N VAL A 552 10.22 18.77 28.10
CA VAL A 552 9.35 18.47 26.92
C VAL A 552 8.63 19.71 26.39
N ARG A 553 8.81 20.88 27.04
CA ARG A 553 8.21 22.17 26.68
C ARG A 553 6.67 22.16 26.72
N ASP A 554 6.10 21.38 27.62
CA ASP A 554 4.68 21.46 27.93
C ASP A 554 4.42 22.59 28.92
N TRP A 555 4.37 23.82 28.38
CA TRP A 555 4.20 25.04 29.19
C TRP A 555 2.78 25.15 29.76
N THR A 556 1.81 24.44 29.22
CA THR A 556 0.40 24.49 29.63
C THR A 556 0.15 23.87 31.01
N ALA A 557 1.03 22.97 31.46
CA ALA A 557 0.96 22.39 32.79
C ALA A 557 1.69 23.21 33.87
N LEU A 558 2.44 24.26 33.47
CA LEU A 558 3.25 25.06 34.39
C LEU A 558 2.49 26.26 34.97
N GLU A 559 2.99 26.82 36.07
CA GLU A 559 2.37 27.92 36.80
C GLU A 559 2.12 29.20 36.00
N ASP A 560 2.95 29.46 34.96
CA ASP A 560 2.85 30.64 34.11
C ASP A 560 1.77 30.51 33.01
N ALA A 561 1.10 29.37 32.89
CA ALA A 561 0.05 29.16 31.91
C ALA A 561 -1.25 29.91 32.24
N ALA A 562 -1.95 30.42 31.23
CA ALA A 562 -3.28 30.93 31.43
C ALA A 562 -4.22 29.78 31.83
N LEU A 563 -5.13 30.03 32.80
CA LEU A 563 -6.00 28.97 33.34
C LEU A 563 -6.84 28.27 32.28
N ASP A 564 -7.29 28.98 31.25
CA ASP A 564 -8.07 28.38 30.16
C ASP A 564 -7.20 27.42 29.31
N ASP A 565 -5.94 27.80 29.01
CA ASP A 565 -5.02 26.93 28.29
C ASP A 565 -4.65 25.69 29.13
N ALA A 566 -4.44 25.89 30.45
CA ALA A 566 -4.17 24.81 31.39
C ALA A 566 -5.36 23.85 31.51
N ARG A 567 -6.60 24.37 31.52
CA ARG A 567 -7.84 23.59 31.60
C ARG A 567 -8.01 22.71 30.36
N ASP A 568 -7.85 23.27 29.15
CA ASP A 568 -8.00 22.53 27.89
C ASP A 568 -6.94 21.44 27.76
N ALA A 569 -5.68 21.77 28.06
CA ALA A 569 -4.58 20.80 28.00
C ALA A 569 -4.74 19.68 29.05
N PHE A 570 -5.15 20.02 30.27
CA PHE A 570 -5.41 19.07 31.35
C PHE A 570 -6.55 18.11 30.98
N ALA A 571 -7.68 18.64 30.47
CA ALA A 571 -8.83 17.83 30.05
C ALA A 571 -8.42 16.85 28.94
N GLN A 572 -7.60 17.30 28.00
CA GLN A 572 -7.09 16.45 26.91
C GLN A 572 -6.10 15.38 27.43
N ALA A 573 -5.16 15.76 28.31
CA ALA A 573 -4.21 14.83 28.91
C ALA A 573 -4.92 13.75 29.75
N LEU A 574 -5.94 14.15 30.52
CA LEU A 574 -6.74 13.26 31.34
C LEU A 574 -7.60 12.30 30.48
N HIS A 575 -8.22 12.81 29.42
CA HIS A 575 -8.98 11.99 28.45
C HIS A 575 -8.07 10.92 27.80
N LEU A 576 -6.91 11.31 27.31
CA LEU A 576 -5.95 10.40 26.70
C LEU A 576 -5.41 9.36 27.69
N HIS A 577 -5.13 9.79 28.94
CA HIS A 577 -4.68 8.88 29.99
C HIS A 577 -5.73 7.82 30.32
N ARG A 578 -7.00 8.20 30.47
CA ARG A 578 -8.11 7.28 30.73
C ARG A 578 -8.37 6.35 29.55
N SER A 579 -8.38 6.88 28.34
CA SER A 579 -8.56 6.08 27.11
C SER A 579 -7.46 5.04 26.97
N GLN A 580 -6.20 5.40 27.24
CA GLN A 580 -5.07 4.47 27.23
C GLN A 580 -5.22 3.35 28.26
N ARG A 581 -5.64 3.69 29.46
CA ARG A 581 -5.84 2.71 30.55
C ARG A 581 -7.02 1.79 30.26
N THR A 582 -8.12 2.32 29.73
CA THR A 582 -9.29 1.54 29.34
C THR A 582 -8.94 0.58 28.22
N LEU A 583 -8.30 1.08 27.17
CA LEU A 583 -7.83 0.26 26.05
C LEU A 583 -6.80 -0.80 26.50
N HIS A 584 -5.93 -0.47 27.46
CA HIS A 584 -4.99 -1.45 27.99
C HIS A 584 -5.67 -2.56 28.80
N LYS A 585 -6.71 -2.22 29.59
CA LYS A 585 -7.54 -3.20 30.32
C LYS A 585 -8.35 -4.05 29.35
N GLU A 586 -8.94 -3.43 28.33
CA GLU A 586 -9.70 -4.13 27.28
C GLU A 586 -8.79 -5.02 26.43
N LEU A 587 -7.60 -4.57 26.08
CA LEU A 587 -6.58 -5.36 25.38
C LEU A 587 -6.24 -6.61 26.18
N LYS A 588 -5.95 -6.44 27.48
CA LYS A 588 -5.62 -7.56 28.36
C LYS A 588 -6.80 -8.52 28.56
N ALA A 589 -8.03 -8.00 28.63
CA ALA A 589 -9.23 -8.81 28.71
C ALA A 589 -9.49 -9.57 27.40
N ALA A 590 -9.29 -8.94 26.27
CA ALA A 590 -9.42 -9.57 24.95
C ALA A 590 -8.33 -10.64 24.72
N GLU A 591 -7.10 -10.39 25.17
CA GLU A 591 -6.01 -11.40 25.17
C GLU A 591 -6.36 -12.62 26.00
N ILE A 592 -6.92 -12.43 27.21
CA ILE A 592 -7.37 -13.51 28.08
C ILE A 592 -8.55 -14.27 27.46
N ALA A 593 -9.53 -13.55 26.90
CA ALA A 593 -10.68 -14.16 26.24
C ALA A 593 -10.25 -15.01 25.02
N LEU A 594 -9.32 -14.50 24.21
CA LEU A 594 -8.76 -15.25 23.08
C LEU A 594 -7.93 -16.46 23.51
N ALA A 595 -7.22 -16.36 24.64
CA ALA A 595 -6.45 -17.48 25.21
C ALA A 595 -7.36 -18.57 25.80
N SER A 596 -8.53 -18.21 26.34
CA SER A 596 -9.50 -19.17 26.90
C SER A 596 -10.36 -19.82 25.83
N GLU A 597 -10.80 -19.05 24.83
CA GLU A 597 -11.60 -19.50 23.70
C GLU A 597 -11.04 -18.87 22.42
N SER A 598 -10.31 -19.66 21.60
CA SER A 598 -9.75 -19.21 20.33
C SER A 598 -10.83 -19.08 19.26
N THR A 599 -11.78 -18.17 19.45
CA THR A 599 -12.83 -17.83 18.49
C THR A 599 -12.40 -16.65 17.63
N GLU A 600 -12.96 -16.58 16.43
CA GLU A 600 -12.73 -15.48 15.49
C GLU A 600 -13.22 -14.13 16.04
N GLU A 601 -14.32 -14.15 16.82
CA GLU A 601 -14.88 -12.99 17.48
C GLU A 601 -13.89 -12.39 18.51
N ASN A 602 -13.31 -13.24 19.37
CA ASN A 602 -12.28 -12.80 20.33
C ASN A 602 -11.02 -12.28 19.63
N PHE A 603 -10.68 -12.85 18.49
CA PHE A 603 -9.55 -12.41 17.69
C PHE A 603 -9.79 -11.05 17.04
N MET A 604 -10.96 -10.83 16.42
CA MET A 604 -11.33 -9.54 15.82
C MET A 604 -11.44 -8.44 16.86
N ARG A 605 -11.99 -8.76 18.04
CA ARG A 605 -12.05 -7.83 19.17
C ARG A 605 -10.65 -7.40 19.62
N LEU A 606 -9.70 -8.34 19.70
CA LEU A 606 -8.31 -8.02 20.04
C LEU A 606 -7.69 -7.09 18.98
N LEU A 607 -7.94 -7.33 17.70
CA LEU A 607 -7.43 -6.50 16.60
C LEU A 607 -7.99 -5.08 16.63
N ASP A 608 -9.27 -4.93 16.89
CA ASP A 608 -9.93 -3.62 17.00
C ASP A 608 -9.32 -2.80 18.14
N ILE A 609 -9.18 -3.40 19.31
CA ILE A 609 -8.56 -2.76 20.47
C ILE A 609 -7.10 -2.39 20.19
N GLN A 610 -6.33 -3.25 19.52
CA GLN A 610 -4.95 -2.94 19.13
C GLN A 610 -4.85 -1.80 18.12
N SER A 611 -5.81 -1.68 17.20
CA SER A 611 -5.88 -0.55 16.28
C SER A 611 -6.15 0.75 17.02
N GLN A 612 -7.17 0.77 17.88
CA GLN A 612 -7.50 1.93 18.70
C GLN A 612 -6.33 2.36 19.60
N PHE A 613 -5.59 1.41 20.15
CA PHE A 613 -4.40 1.68 20.96
C PHE A 613 -3.29 2.35 20.14
N ARG A 614 -3.09 1.92 18.90
CA ARG A 614 -2.09 2.48 17.97
C ARG A 614 -2.45 3.88 17.50
N ASP A 615 -3.72 4.12 17.18
CA ASP A 615 -4.21 5.43 16.76
C ASP A 615 -4.09 6.44 17.88
N MET A 616 -4.33 6.02 19.11
CA MET A 616 -4.12 6.84 20.29
C MET A 616 -2.64 7.17 20.50
N GLN A 617 -1.72 6.21 20.34
CA GLN A 617 -0.26 6.47 20.40
C GLN A 617 0.22 7.41 19.30
N ALA A 618 -0.35 7.31 18.09
CA ALA A 618 -0.06 8.24 17.00
C ALA A 618 -0.55 9.66 17.31
N THR A 619 -1.72 9.79 17.93
CA THR A 619 -2.26 11.07 18.39
C THR A 619 -1.39 11.63 19.52
N GLU A 620 -0.92 10.80 20.42
CA GLU A 620 0.02 11.17 21.49
C GLU A 620 1.34 11.72 20.94
N ALA A 621 1.94 11.06 19.95
CA ALA A 621 3.15 11.51 19.29
C ALA A 621 2.99 12.89 18.60
N LEU A 622 1.80 13.17 18.04
CA LEU A 622 1.47 14.47 17.46
C LEU A 622 1.34 15.57 18.52
N ILE A 623 0.78 15.26 19.70
CA ILE A 623 0.61 16.19 20.82
C ILE A 623 1.95 16.45 21.51
N GLU A 624 2.81 15.44 21.64
CA GLU A 624 4.17 15.55 22.18
C GLU A 624 5.16 16.28 21.24
N GLY A 625 4.72 16.76 20.07
CA GLY A 625 5.52 17.59 19.16
C GLY A 625 6.49 16.82 18.27
N PHE A 626 6.37 15.50 18.16
CA PHE A 626 7.09 14.70 17.20
C PHE A 626 6.41 14.78 15.82
N GLY A 627 6.77 15.78 15.01
CA GLY A 627 6.42 15.79 13.59
C GLY A 627 5.78 17.05 13.01
N VAL A 628 5.41 18.06 13.81
CA VAL A 628 4.91 19.33 13.27
C VAL A 628 5.67 20.49 13.89
N GLN A 629 6.40 21.26 13.06
CA GLN A 629 6.88 22.58 13.48
C GLN A 629 5.65 23.47 13.70
N SER A 630 5.30 23.75 14.95
CA SER A 630 4.31 24.77 15.27
C SER A 630 4.87 26.12 14.86
N GLY A 631 4.33 26.68 13.76
CA GLY A 631 4.69 28.02 13.28
C GLY A 631 4.15 29.14 14.16
N ARG A 632 4.43 29.14 15.47
CA ARG A 632 4.24 30.28 16.34
C ARG A 632 5.61 30.78 16.79
N ALA A 633 6.08 31.86 16.14
CA ALA A 633 7.19 32.64 16.58
C ALA A 633 6.89 33.13 18.01
N GLY A 634 7.84 32.86 18.93
CA GLY A 634 7.79 33.42 20.26
C GLY A 634 7.70 34.94 20.17
N ARG A 635 6.75 35.50 20.89
CA ARG A 635 6.82 36.92 21.29
C ARG A 635 7.71 37.01 22.53
N ASN A 636 8.67 37.93 22.45
CA ASN A 636 9.58 38.37 23.49
C ASN A 636 8.91 38.56 24.84
#